data_e00d3ec73ec6f86bd7d121f734249b14
#
_entry.id   e00d3ec73ec6f86bd7d121f734249b14
#
_cell.length_a   1.000
_cell.length_b   1.000
_cell.length_c   1.000
_cell.angle_alpha   90.00
_cell.angle_beta   90.00
_cell.angle_gamma   90.00
#
_symmetry.space_group_name_H-M   'P 1'
#
loop_
_entity.id
_entity.type
_entity.pdbx_description
1 polymer ?
#
loop_
_entity_poly.entity_id
_entity_poly.type
_entity_poly.pdbx_seq_one_letter_code
_entity_poly.pdbx_strand_id
1 'polypeptide(L)'
;MRFLDVVSDTDSGRVFHFLRRGTTRQVIRKHLPGPWLSQSMIHGAPVLVAADAAEGLVPAPAEPDRLAGLNVAIATRNGEAAAIIADWLIHHYRHFDMQGAVIFERAPEDEAGNPWPEVAAALADAAAPMRLVVVHAGTPLGIADMPPESHPCCVAEAPGRDRMTPPPADPWRAPLQETAICEIARRRFLARARAVAHLDLHDLLQPSERGTPFDMAADNPGRVIELSGQHCYPWRVRRGATPSHRDHSCVQFDRPRFVRRWCAAPAGLPESARFAISRIAGAPRIPGSDFFRCMAVRHPGHRAGQIVPKSSLVESAPLVALVVQSLAADPLRPPARERIAPAAAGPGRTVILAPMRNEGPFILEWLAYHRAIGVDDFLIYTNDCTDGTDDLLRLLDRKGLVQHRDNPFREMGLRPHHGALQSAAGEPVIRDAGWIISMDADEFINVKVGDGRLADLYAATDGANMISCTWRLFGNSDIDEFRDESTIARFTACAEPFCPRPHQAWGFKTLFRNLGLFRKLGVHRPKGLNQQFLNEIRWVNGSGEPFPAREYRTAWRSTVGTFGYDLVSLNHYAVRNAESFLVKRDRGRANHADRDQGLHYWFRMNNNTTRDHSIQRHVPKMEQALSTLLSDPEIAAQHARCVAAHRRRIDELKADPRQSAFYRQLTGTRMKKLSRMHRHFGNDVFLAGPCAVPDAIITEDHPEDFIFSLGTSAAAE
;
A
#
# COMPACT_ATOMS: atom_id res chain seq x y z
N MET A 1 21.61 -16.32 -33.34
CA MET A 1 21.27 -16.66 -31.94
C MET A 1 22.41 -16.16 -31.08
N ARG A 2 22.12 -15.60 -29.87
CA ARG A 2 23.17 -15.11 -28.98
C ARG A 2 23.22 -15.97 -27.72
N PHE A 3 24.40 -16.52 -27.44
CA PHE A 3 24.68 -17.21 -26.18
C PHE A 3 24.96 -16.20 -25.09
N LEU A 4 24.64 -16.56 -23.86
CA LEU A 4 25.04 -15.82 -22.66
C LEU A 4 26.46 -16.25 -22.26
N ASP A 5 26.70 -17.56 -22.26
CA ASP A 5 28.02 -18.19 -22.07
C ASP A 5 28.03 -19.63 -22.57
N VAL A 6 29.24 -20.20 -22.80
CA VAL A 6 29.46 -21.62 -23.07
C VAL A 6 30.60 -22.08 -22.17
N VAL A 7 30.33 -23.06 -21.32
CA VAL A 7 31.27 -23.53 -20.29
C VAL A 7 31.63 -24.99 -20.51
N SER A 8 32.91 -25.28 -20.61
CA SER A 8 33.45 -26.65 -20.64
C SER A 8 33.85 -27.08 -19.22
N ASP A 9 33.19 -28.11 -18.72
CA ASP A 9 33.52 -28.75 -17.47
C ASP A 9 34.33 -30.01 -17.72
N THR A 10 35.62 -29.91 -17.46
CA THR A 10 36.58 -31.01 -17.69
C THR A 10 36.37 -32.18 -16.75
N ASP A 11 35.87 -31.97 -15.55
CA ASP A 11 35.61 -33.01 -14.57
C ASP A 11 34.48 -33.95 -14.98
N SER A 12 33.42 -33.39 -15.58
CA SER A 12 32.28 -34.16 -16.09
C SER A 12 32.37 -34.52 -17.57
N GLY A 13 33.32 -33.94 -18.33
CA GLY A 13 33.41 -34.08 -19.80
C GLY A 13 32.19 -33.48 -20.51
N ARG A 14 31.55 -32.46 -19.95
CA ARG A 14 30.33 -31.85 -20.49
C ARG A 14 30.52 -30.40 -20.85
N VAL A 15 29.80 -29.94 -21.86
CA VAL A 15 29.75 -28.54 -22.28
C VAL A 15 28.33 -27.99 -22.02
N PHE A 16 28.26 -26.91 -21.26
CA PHE A 16 27.03 -26.23 -20.91
C PHE A 16 26.83 -24.97 -21.77
N HIS A 17 25.75 -24.93 -22.53
CA HIS A 17 25.42 -23.81 -23.41
C HIS A 17 24.30 -23.01 -22.76
N PHE A 18 24.59 -21.81 -22.28
CA PHE A 18 23.64 -20.88 -21.65
C PHE A 18 23.08 -19.94 -22.71
N LEU A 19 21.78 -20.04 -22.96
CA LEU A 19 21.10 -19.18 -23.92
C LEU A 19 20.37 -18.03 -23.18
N ARG A 20 20.11 -16.96 -23.90
CA ARG A 20 19.37 -15.82 -23.37
C ARG A 20 17.93 -16.20 -23.10
N ARG A 21 17.36 -15.54 -22.07
CA ARG A 21 15.95 -15.65 -21.71
C ARG A 21 15.07 -15.35 -22.94
N GLY A 22 13.99 -16.13 -23.08
CA GLY A 22 13.04 -15.98 -24.18
C GLY A 22 13.45 -16.71 -25.47
N THR A 23 14.64 -17.37 -25.54
CA THR A 23 14.99 -18.23 -26.67
C THR A 23 14.04 -19.42 -26.74
N THR A 24 13.25 -19.50 -27.82
CA THR A 24 12.21 -20.52 -27.97
C THR A 24 12.79 -21.87 -28.45
N ARG A 25 12.07 -22.95 -28.15
CA ARG A 25 12.44 -24.31 -28.65
C ARG A 25 12.55 -24.37 -30.18
N GLN A 26 11.75 -23.59 -30.90
CA GLN A 26 11.80 -23.52 -32.36
C GLN A 26 13.12 -22.91 -32.85
N VAL A 27 13.58 -21.83 -32.21
CA VAL A 27 14.87 -21.20 -32.50
C VAL A 27 16.03 -22.17 -32.19
N ILE A 28 15.97 -22.89 -31.08
CA ILE A 28 16.97 -23.90 -30.71
C ILE A 28 17.02 -24.97 -31.77
N ARG A 29 15.89 -25.59 -32.15
CA ARG A 29 15.84 -26.66 -33.16
C ARG A 29 16.37 -26.21 -34.53
N LYS A 30 16.11 -24.94 -34.91
CA LYS A 30 16.53 -24.40 -36.20
C LYS A 30 18.05 -24.12 -36.27
N HIS A 31 18.63 -23.62 -35.19
CA HIS A 31 19.99 -23.08 -35.18
C HIS A 31 20.99 -23.90 -34.39
N LEU A 32 20.51 -24.82 -33.56
CA LEU A 32 21.33 -25.75 -32.78
C LEU A 32 20.73 -27.17 -32.83
N PRO A 33 20.68 -27.78 -34.03
CA PRO A 33 20.25 -29.17 -34.17
C PRO A 33 21.35 -30.06 -33.63
N GLY A 34 21.32 -30.51 -32.43
CA GLY A 34 22.40 -31.37 -31.94
C GLY A 34 21.88 -32.57 -31.19
N PRO A 35 22.68 -33.55 -30.89
CA PRO A 35 22.41 -34.48 -29.82
C PRO A 35 22.70 -33.79 -28.48
N TRP A 36 21.66 -33.28 -27.79
CA TRP A 36 21.78 -32.72 -26.45
C TRP A 36 21.66 -33.85 -25.42
N LEU A 37 22.60 -33.94 -24.49
CA LEU A 37 22.54 -34.85 -23.34
C LEU A 37 21.41 -34.49 -22.41
N SER A 38 21.18 -33.17 -22.20
CA SER A 38 20.03 -32.70 -21.47
C SER A 38 19.65 -31.27 -21.86
N GLN A 39 18.39 -30.90 -21.56
CA GLN A 39 17.86 -29.54 -21.70
C GLN A 39 17.14 -29.15 -20.41
N SER A 40 17.42 -27.97 -19.92
CA SER A 40 16.76 -27.41 -18.74
C SER A 40 16.47 -25.93 -18.95
N MET A 41 15.67 -25.34 -18.03
CA MET A 41 15.30 -23.93 -18.08
C MET A 41 15.60 -23.27 -16.74
N ILE A 42 16.22 -22.08 -16.76
CA ILE A 42 16.44 -21.24 -15.61
C ILE A 42 15.68 -19.93 -15.82
N HIS A 43 14.50 -19.77 -15.18
CA HIS A 43 13.63 -18.59 -15.32
C HIS A 43 13.40 -18.15 -16.79
N GLY A 44 13.20 -19.13 -17.69
CA GLY A 44 12.96 -18.85 -19.11
C GLY A 44 14.24 -18.72 -19.96
N ALA A 45 15.42 -18.92 -19.38
CA ALA A 45 16.69 -19.06 -20.10
C ALA A 45 17.00 -20.56 -20.31
N PRO A 46 17.10 -21.06 -21.56
CA PRO A 46 17.46 -22.45 -21.82
C PRO A 46 18.92 -22.72 -21.49
N VAL A 47 19.19 -23.90 -20.92
CA VAL A 47 20.53 -24.46 -20.74
C VAL A 47 20.57 -25.81 -21.43
N LEU A 48 21.46 -25.94 -22.39
CA LEU A 48 21.67 -27.18 -23.17
C LEU A 48 23.00 -27.79 -22.77
N VAL A 49 23.02 -29.09 -22.56
CA VAL A 49 24.23 -29.83 -22.19
C VAL A 49 24.58 -30.80 -23.31
N ALA A 50 25.84 -30.82 -23.74
CA ALA A 50 26.36 -31.69 -24.77
C ALA A 50 27.74 -32.28 -24.36
N ALA A 51 28.25 -33.23 -25.10
CA ALA A 51 29.64 -33.70 -24.96
C ALA A 51 30.64 -32.67 -25.52
N ASP A 52 30.26 -31.99 -26.60
CA ASP A 52 31.10 -31.01 -27.29
C ASP A 52 30.44 -29.65 -27.42
N ALA A 53 31.24 -28.63 -27.68
CA ALA A 53 30.72 -27.30 -28.01
C ALA A 53 30.03 -27.32 -29.38
N ALA A 54 28.99 -26.51 -29.53
CA ALA A 54 28.35 -26.29 -30.82
C ALA A 54 29.36 -25.67 -31.80
N GLU A 55 29.23 -26.01 -33.09
CA GLU A 55 30.15 -25.59 -34.14
C GLU A 55 30.37 -24.06 -34.11
N GLY A 56 31.65 -23.66 -34.21
CA GLY A 56 32.07 -22.26 -34.19
C GLY A 56 32.09 -21.59 -32.82
N LEU A 57 31.82 -22.31 -31.73
CA LEU A 57 31.90 -21.79 -30.36
C LEU A 57 33.17 -22.30 -29.66
N VAL A 58 33.82 -21.37 -28.95
CA VAL A 58 34.95 -21.71 -28.07
C VAL A 58 34.45 -21.67 -26.64
N PRO A 59 34.32 -22.79 -25.92
CA PRO A 59 33.85 -22.80 -24.56
C PRO A 59 34.91 -22.25 -23.60
N ALA A 60 34.47 -21.47 -22.63
CA ALA A 60 35.32 -21.08 -21.51
C ALA A 60 35.56 -22.29 -20.59
N PRO A 61 36.79 -22.53 -20.12
CA PRO A 61 37.07 -23.64 -19.21
C PRO A 61 36.43 -23.37 -17.84
N ALA A 62 35.98 -24.41 -17.17
CA ALA A 62 35.67 -24.35 -15.73
C ALA A 62 36.98 -24.26 -14.93
N GLU A 63 36.96 -23.40 -13.92
CA GLU A 63 38.14 -23.14 -13.05
C GLU A 63 37.71 -23.29 -11.57
N PRO A 64 37.20 -24.47 -11.14
CA PRO A 64 36.60 -24.66 -9.82
C PRO A 64 37.60 -24.50 -8.66
N ASP A 65 38.91 -24.65 -8.92
CA ASP A 65 39.94 -24.52 -7.91
C ASP A 65 40.27 -23.07 -7.53
N ARG A 66 39.87 -22.08 -8.34
CA ARG A 66 40.10 -20.65 -8.02
C ARG A 66 39.52 -20.26 -6.67
N LEU A 67 38.35 -20.78 -6.32
CA LEU A 67 37.61 -20.42 -5.12
C LEU A 67 37.29 -21.66 -4.27
N ALA A 68 38.02 -22.74 -4.45
CA ALA A 68 37.81 -23.99 -3.69
C ALA A 68 37.97 -23.79 -2.19
N GLY A 69 37.04 -24.34 -1.41
CA GLY A 69 37.05 -24.30 0.04
C GLY A 69 36.71 -22.94 0.66
N LEU A 70 36.47 -21.90 -0.14
CA LEU A 70 36.18 -20.54 0.37
C LEU A 70 34.67 -20.28 0.52
N ASN A 71 34.32 -19.37 1.39
CA ASN A 71 33.01 -18.72 1.46
C ASN A 71 32.97 -17.59 0.42
N VAL A 72 32.06 -17.66 -0.52
CA VAL A 72 32.04 -16.79 -1.71
C VAL A 72 30.69 -16.12 -1.90
N ALA A 73 30.67 -14.85 -2.31
CA ALA A 73 29.45 -14.22 -2.77
C ALA A 73 29.45 -14.07 -4.31
N ILE A 74 28.25 -14.16 -4.90
CA ILE A 74 27.98 -13.73 -6.27
C ILE A 74 27.30 -12.37 -6.20
N ALA A 75 27.84 -11.38 -6.94
CA ALA A 75 27.27 -10.04 -7.04
C ALA A 75 27.25 -9.55 -8.48
N THR A 76 26.51 -8.47 -8.75
CA THR A 76 26.60 -7.72 -10.01
C THR A 76 27.03 -6.28 -9.69
N ARG A 77 27.89 -5.71 -10.54
CA ARG A 77 28.22 -4.28 -10.51
C ARG A 77 27.45 -3.54 -11.61
N ASN A 78 26.81 -2.46 -11.23
CA ASN A 78 26.01 -1.60 -12.11
C ASN A 78 26.49 -0.13 -12.04
N GLY A 79 27.81 0.06 -12.03
CA GLY A 79 28.44 1.38 -11.95
C GLY A 79 28.80 1.86 -10.54
N GLU A 80 28.70 0.99 -9.52
CA GLU A 80 29.11 1.32 -8.16
C GLU A 80 30.62 1.68 -8.11
N ALA A 81 30.91 2.75 -7.34
CA ALA A 81 32.28 3.24 -7.15
C ALA A 81 33.12 2.28 -6.28
N ALA A 82 34.45 2.37 -6.39
CA ALA A 82 35.40 1.53 -5.66
C ALA A 82 35.14 1.50 -4.15
N ALA A 83 34.83 2.65 -3.53
CA ALA A 83 34.53 2.76 -2.10
C ALA A 83 33.31 1.92 -1.68
N ILE A 84 32.27 1.85 -2.52
CA ILE A 84 31.07 1.03 -2.26
C ILE A 84 31.40 -0.46 -2.29
N ILE A 85 32.17 -0.87 -3.30
CA ILE A 85 32.62 -2.25 -3.45
C ILE A 85 33.51 -2.65 -2.27
N ALA A 86 34.47 -1.82 -1.91
CA ALA A 86 35.40 -2.05 -0.80
C ALA A 86 34.65 -2.15 0.55
N ASP A 87 33.77 -1.21 0.87
CA ASP A 87 32.95 -1.25 2.09
C ASP A 87 32.14 -2.55 2.19
N TRP A 88 31.53 -2.99 1.07
CA TRP A 88 30.76 -4.22 1.01
C TRP A 88 31.63 -5.46 1.23
N LEU A 89 32.80 -5.55 0.56
CA LEU A 89 33.74 -6.69 0.71
C LEU A 89 34.29 -6.77 2.13
N ILE A 90 34.76 -5.63 2.68
CA ILE A 90 35.36 -5.56 4.02
C ILE A 90 34.34 -5.93 5.09
N HIS A 91 33.08 -5.45 4.98
CA HIS A 91 32.01 -5.80 5.89
C HIS A 91 31.78 -7.30 5.94
N HIS A 92 31.63 -7.96 4.78
CA HIS A 92 31.35 -9.37 4.71
C HIS A 92 32.56 -10.24 5.08
N TYR A 93 33.76 -9.78 4.76
CA TYR A 93 34.99 -10.45 5.21
C TYR A 93 35.10 -10.46 6.75
N ARG A 94 34.99 -9.30 7.38
CA ARG A 94 35.20 -9.15 8.82
C ARG A 94 34.13 -9.81 9.69
N HIS A 95 32.90 -9.82 9.25
CA HIS A 95 31.76 -10.21 10.09
C HIS A 95 31.11 -11.55 9.67
N PHE A 96 31.45 -12.05 8.48
CA PHE A 96 30.81 -13.26 7.93
C PHE A 96 31.81 -14.27 7.35
N ASP A 97 33.09 -14.06 7.52
CA ASP A 97 34.15 -14.92 6.98
C ASP A 97 34.01 -15.18 5.46
N MET A 98 33.63 -14.16 4.70
CA MET A 98 33.57 -14.21 3.24
C MET A 98 34.95 -13.97 2.67
N GLN A 99 35.56 -14.98 2.02
CA GLN A 99 36.95 -14.94 1.56
C GLN A 99 37.05 -14.74 0.04
N GLY A 100 35.94 -14.74 -0.69
CA GLY A 100 35.94 -14.53 -2.13
C GLY A 100 34.65 -13.93 -2.66
N ALA A 101 34.73 -13.38 -3.88
CA ALA A 101 33.56 -12.91 -4.60
C ALA A 101 33.70 -13.14 -6.12
N VAL A 102 32.58 -13.47 -6.78
CA VAL A 102 32.43 -13.43 -8.24
C VAL A 102 31.53 -12.25 -8.57
N ILE A 103 32.07 -11.24 -9.24
CA ILE A 103 31.37 -10.00 -9.57
C ILE A 103 31.18 -9.90 -11.08
N PHE A 104 29.92 -9.88 -11.52
CA PHE A 104 29.56 -9.64 -12.93
C PHE A 104 29.50 -8.14 -13.19
N GLU A 105 30.44 -7.65 -14.03
CA GLU A 105 30.45 -6.27 -14.52
C GLU A 105 29.40 -6.13 -15.63
N ARG A 106 28.44 -5.20 -15.46
CA ARG A 106 27.29 -5.04 -16.36
C ARG A 106 27.49 -3.97 -17.43
N ALA A 107 28.42 -3.06 -17.25
CA ALA A 107 28.72 -2.04 -18.25
C ALA A 107 29.51 -2.62 -19.44
N PRO A 108 29.45 -2.00 -20.65
CA PRO A 108 30.40 -2.28 -21.72
C PRO A 108 31.84 -2.11 -21.24
N GLU A 109 32.77 -2.89 -21.78
CA GLU A 109 34.16 -2.94 -21.30
C GLU A 109 34.84 -1.57 -21.38
N ASP A 110 34.55 -0.78 -22.42
CA ASP A 110 35.05 0.56 -22.66
C ASP A 110 34.42 1.63 -21.76
N GLU A 111 33.22 1.39 -21.20
CA GLU A 111 32.50 2.29 -20.30
C GLU A 111 32.57 1.89 -18.82
N ALA A 112 33.01 0.67 -18.50
CA ALA A 112 32.96 0.10 -17.15
C ALA A 112 33.80 0.88 -16.13
N GLY A 113 34.79 1.59 -16.56
CA GLY A 113 35.85 2.14 -15.70
C GLY A 113 36.61 0.99 -14.98
N ASN A 114 37.72 1.28 -14.35
CA ASN A 114 38.49 0.26 -13.63
C ASN A 114 38.61 0.62 -12.13
N PRO A 115 37.64 0.24 -11.29
CA PRO A 115 37.69 0.49 -9.85
C PRO A 115 38.61 -0.50 -9.10
N TRP A 116 39.06 -1.57 -9.74
CA TRP A 116 39.69 -2.70 -9.08
C TRP A 116 41.04 -2.40 -8.42
N PRO A 117 41.93 -1.53 -8.97
CA PRO A 117 43.14 -1.11 -8.28
C PRO A 117 42.84 -0.40 -6.94
N GLU A 118 41.84 0.48 -6.90
CA GLU A 118 41.40 1.17 -5.68
C GLU A 118 40.77 0.20 -4.68
N VAL A 119 39.98 -0.76 -5.16
CA VAL A 119 39.37 -1.81 -4.32
C VAL A 119 40.49 -2.67 -3.70
N ALA A 120 41.47 -3.09 -4.50
CA ALA A 120 42.59 -3.90 -4.01
C ALA A 120 43.43 -3.16 -2.95
N ALA A 121 43.68 -1.85 -3.16
CA ALA A 121 44.35 -1.01 -2.16
C ALA A 121 43.57 -0.93 -0.85
N ALA A 122 42.24 -0.68 -0.92
CA ALA A 122 41.40 -0.61 0.26
C ALA A 122 41.30 -1.96 1.01
N LEU A 123 41.29 -3.08 0.31
CA LEU A 123 41.36 -4.42 0.93
C LEU A 123 42.68 -4.66 1.63
N ALA A 124 43.79 -4.23 1.04
CA ALA A 124 45.11 -4.35 1.64
C ALA A 124 45.22 -3.47 2.93
N ASP A 125 44.76 -2.22 2.87
CA ASP A 125 44.73 -1.31 4.00
C ASP A 125 43.84 -1.85 5.15
N ALA A 126 42.77 -2.54 4.81
CA ALA A 126 41.85 -3.16 5.78
C ALA A 126 42.32 -4.52 6.29
N ALA A 127 43.48 -5.04 5.86
CA ALA A 127 43.96 -6.39 6.12
C ALA A 127 42.90 -7.48 5.83
N ALA A 128 42.21 -7.33 4.69
CA ALA A 128 41.12 -8.23 4.24
C ALA A 128 41.54 -8.97 2.95
N PRO A 129 42.40 -9.99 3.03
CA PRO A 129 42.86 -10.72 1.86
C PRO A 129 41.70 -11.54 1.27
N MET A 130 41.21 -11.15 0.08
CA MET A 130 40.10 -11.80 -0.59
C MET A 130 40.48 -12.20 -2.03
N ARG A 131 39.91 -13.29 -2.51
CA ARG A 131 40.02 -13.70 -3.91
C ARG A 131 38.84 -13.15 -4.70
N LEU A 132 39.10 -12.28 -5.68
CA LEU A 132 38.11 -11.68 -6.53
C LEU A 132 38.18 -12.26 -7.96
N VAL A 133 37.03 -12.61 -8.52
CA VAL A 133 36.86 -12.97 -9.92
C VAL A 133 35.90 -11.97 -10.54
N VAL A 134 36.37 -11.18 -11.50
CA VAL A 134 35.54 -10.21 -12.23
C VAL A 134 35.20 -10.78 -13.59
N VAL A 135 33.92 -10.83 -13.93
CA VAL A 135 33.42 -11.34 -15.18
C VAL A 135 32.75 -10.22 -15.95
N HIS A 136 33.36 -9.77 -17.04
CA HIS A 136 32.77 -8.77 -17.94
C HIS A 136 31.65 -9.39 -18.76
N ALA A 137 30.46 -8.81 -18.75
CA ALA A 137 29.36 -9.25 -19.59
C ALA A 137 29.58 -8.79 -21.04
N GLY A 138 29.70 -9.71 -21.97
CA GLY A 138 29.86 -9.38 -23.40
C GLY A 138 28.56 -8.88 -24.07
N THR A 139 27.43 -8.89 -23.33
CA THR A 139 26.11 -8.45 -23.80
C THR A 139 25.29 -7.91 -22.66
N PRO A 140 24.31 -7.00 -22.90
CA PRO A 140 23.45 -6.48 -21.85
C PRO A 140 22.71 -7.58 -21.09
N LEU A 141 22.71 -7.53 -19.76
CA LEU A 141 22.04 -8.49 -18.89
C LEU A 141 20.65 -8.01 -18.41
N GLY A 142 20.30 -6.78 -18.68
CA GLY A 142 19.03 -6.16 -18.26
C GLY A 142 17.90 -6.32 -19.27
N ILE A 143 16.71 -5.84 -18.88
CA ILE A 143 15.52 -5.84 -19.74
C ILE A 143 15.72 -4.83 -20.87
N ALA A 144 15.48 -5.25 -22.12
CA ALA A 144 15.85 -4.48 -23.32
C ALA A 144 15.17 -3.10 -23.39
N ASP A 145 13.88 -3.01 -23.05
CA ASP A 145 13.07 -1.82 -23.23
C ASP A 145 12.87 -1.02 -21.92
N MET A 146 13.73 -1.24 -20.92
CA MET A 146 13.62 -0.58 -19.62
C MET A 146 14.74 0.45 -19.43
N PRO A 147 14.44 1.54 -18.70
CA PRO A 147 15.45 2.52 -18.29
C PRO A 147 16.39 1.93 -17.23
N PRO A 148 17.48 2.66 -16.89
CA PRO A 148 18.39 2.26 -15.81
C PRO A 148 17.64 1.96 -14.51
N GLU A 149 17.98 0.87 -13.82
CA GLU A 149 17.35 0.46 -12.56
C GLU A 149 17.55 1.45 -11.41
N SER A 150 18.56 2.31 -11.52
CA SER A 150 18.83 3.40 -10.58
C SER A 150 17.75 4.50 -10.60
N HIS A 151 16.98 4.61 -11.69
CA HIS A 151 15.93 5.64 -11.78
C HIS A 151 14.69 5.28 -10.94
N PRO A 152 14.08 6.25 -10.21
CA PRO A 152 12.93 6.01 -9.33
C PRO A 152 11.70 5.40 -10.01
N CYS A 153 11.51 5.57 -11.33
CA CYS A 153 10.42 4.93 -12.06
C CYS A 153 10.47 3.38 -12.02
N CYS A 154 11.65 2.81 -11.72
CA CYS A 154 11.82 1.37 -11.51
C CYS A 154 11.46 0.92 -10.08
N VAL A 155 11.18 1.86 -9.17
CA VAL A 155 10.77 1.57 -7.79
C VAL A 155 9.26 1.62 -7.67
N ALA A 156 8.62 0.52 -7.32
CA ALA A 156 7.16 0.40 -7.27
C ALA A 156 6.49 1.44 -6.37
N GLU A 157 7.18 1.87 -5.31
CA GLU A 157 6.64 2.73 -4.25
C GLU A 157 7.14 4.17 -4.33
N ALA A 158 7.90 4.51 -5.37
CA ALA A 158 8.41 5.87 -5.53
C ALA A 158 7.25 6.88 -5.60
N PRO A 159 7.30 7.95 -4.78
CA PRO A 159 6.28 8.98 -4.81
C PRO A 159 6.13 9.62 -6.18
N GLY A 160 4.92 9.62 -6.75
CA GLY A 160 4.65 10.21 -8.05
C GLY A 160 5.17 9.41 -9.25
N ARG A 161 5.48 8.13 -9.08
CA ARG A 161 5.96 7.23 -10.13
C ARG A 161 5.13 7.28 -11.41
N ASP A 162 3.82 7.34 -11.27
CA ASP A 162 2.83 7.42 -12.35
C ASP A 162 2.92 8.71 -13.19
N ARG A 163 3.63 9.72 -12.70
CA ARG A 163 3.84 11.02 -13.33
C ARG A 163 5.28 11.28 -13.73
N MET A 164 6.16 10.32 -13.51
CA MET A 164 7.57 10.41 -13.91
C MET A 164 7.70 10.14 -15.41
N THR A 165 8.52 10.93 -16.09
CA THR A 165 8.97 10.62 -17.44
C THR A 165 10.18 9.68 -17.34
N PRO A 166 10.07 8.42 -17.79
CA PRO A 166 11.21 7.50 -17.80
C PRO A 166 12.32 8.04 -18.70
N PRO A 167 13.59 7.88 -18.32
CA PRO A 167 14.70 8.13 -19.26
C PRO A 167 14.70 7.08 -20.38
N PRO A 168 15.49 7.27 -21.46
CA PRO A 168 15.65 6.29 -22.53
C PRO A 168 16.00 4.90 -22.00
N ALA A 169 15.65 3.86 -22.75
CA ALA A 169 16.02 2.49 -22.43
C ALA A 169 17.56 2.33 -22.44
N ASP A 170 18.06 1.65 -21.41
CA ASP A 170 19.47 1.31 -21.26
C ASP A 170 19.59 -0.15 -20.82
N PRO A 171 19.67 -1.09 -21.74
CA PRO A 171 19.66 -2.52 -21.39
C PRO A 171 20.90 -2.98 -20.62
N TRP A 172 21.99 -2.21 -20.61
CA TRP A 172 23.15 -2.49 -19.76
C TRP A 172 22.87 -2.21 -18.28
N ARG A 173 22.17 -1.11 -17.99
CA ARG A 173 21.87 -0.64 -16.63
C ARG A 173 20.42 -0.91 -16.19
N ALA A 174 19.57 -1.47 -17.07
CA ALA A 174 18.17 -1.79 -16.76
C ALA A 174 18.05 -2.88 -15.68
N PRO A 175 16.88 -3.05 -15.05
CA PRO A 175 16.65 -4.18 -14.12
C PRO A 175 17.08 -5.51 -14.72
N LEU A 176 17.79 -6.33 -13.93
CA LEU A 176 18.43 -7.54 -14.37
C LEU A 176 17.40 -8.59 -14.85
N GLN A 177 17.60 -9.09 -16.08
CA GLN A 177 16.76 -10.11 -16.72
C GLN A 177 17.42 -11.47 -16.77
N GLU A 178 18.74 -11.51 -17.04
CA GLU A 178 19.50 -12.76 -17.27
C GLU A 178 19.93 -13.37 -15.93
N THR A 179 19.03 -14.11 -15.32
CA THR A 179 19.24 -14.69 -13.98
C THR A 179 20.09 -15.96 -13.98
N ALA A 180 20.41 -16.52 -15.16
CA ALA A 180 21.28 -17.69 -15.35
C ALA A 180 22.75 -17.42 -14.99
N ILE A 181 23.14 -16.15 -14.78
CA ILE A 181 24.52 -15.80 -14.37
C ILE A 181 24.95 -16.51 -13.08
N CYS A 182 24.02 -16.80 -12.16
CA CYS A 182 24.34 -17.55 -10.94
C CYS A 182 24.73 -19.03 -11.27
N GLU A 183 24.06 -19.66 -12.25
CA GLU A 183 24.42 -21.00 -12.67
C GLU A 183 25.73 -21.01 -13.48
N ILE A 184 25.96 -19.96 -14.28
CA ILE A 184 27.25 -19.77 -14.99
C ILE A 184 28.38 -19.67 -13.96
N ALA A 185 28.24 -18.81 -12.94
CA ALA A 185 29.22 -18.69 -11.87
C ALA A 185 29.47 -20.03 -11.17
N ARG A 186 28.40 -20.78 -10.88
CA ARG A 186 28.49 -22.09 -10.25
C ARG A 186 29.35 -23.05 -11.10
N ARG A 187 29.06 -23.14 -12.39
CA ARG A 187 29.76 -24.07 -13.30
C ARG A 187 31.19 -23.65 -13.58
N ARG A 188 31.45 -22.35 -13.68
CA ARG A 188 32.81 -21.87 -13.97
C ARG A 188 33.73 -21.88 -12.77
N PHE A 189 33.26 -21.41 -11.59
CA PHE A 189 34.18 -21.07 -10.51
C PHE A 189 33.81 -21.65 -9.14
N LEU A 190 32.56 -22.06 -8.92
CA LEU A 190 32.05 -22.26 -7.56
C LEU A 190 31.68 -23.71 -7.22
N ALA A 191 31.94 -24.65 -8.11
CA ALA A 191 31.60 -26.06 -7.87
C ALA A 191 32.27 -26.65 -6.62
N ARG A 192 33.47 -26.16 -6.25
CA ARG A 192 34.27 -26.61 -5.12
C ARG A 192 34.34 -25.56 -3.99
N ALA A 193 33.55 -24.47 -4.02
CA ALA A 193 33.46 -23.53 -2.93
C ALA A 193 32.84 -24.17 -1.68
N ARG A 194 33.26 -23.74 -0.47
CA ARG A 194 32.69 -24.23 0.80
C ARG A 194 31.20 -23.86 0.90
N ALA A 195 30.89 -22.59 0.71
CA ALA A 195 29.53 -22.10 0.59
C ALA A 195 29.46 -20.87 -0.29
N VAL A 196 28.31 -20.68 -0.93
CA VAL A 196 28.06 -19.60 -1.91
C VAL A 196 26.79 -18.86 -1.54
N ALA A 197 26.87 -17.52 -1.42
CA ALA A 197 25.72 -16.65 -1.25
C ALA A 197 25.49 -15.80 -2.51
N HIS A 198 24.23 -15.50 -2.85
CA HIS A 198 23.93 -14.42 -3.79
C HIS A 198 23.56 -13.15 -2.98
N LEU A 199 24.34 -12.09 -3.13
CA LEU A 199 24.18 -10.78 -2.49
C LEU A 199 24.56 -9.70 -3.49
N ASP A 200 23.71 -8.68 -3.66
CA ASP A 200 24.08 -7.52 -4.47
C ASP A 200 25.03 -6.58 -3.70
N LEU A 201 25.77 -5.70 -4.39
CA LEU A 201 26.72 -4.75 -3.77
C LEU A 201 26.03 -3.74 -2.82
N HIS A 202 24.73 -3.67 -2.83
CA HIS A 202 23.93 -2.84 -1.92
C HIS A 202 23.24 -3.63 -0.78
N ASP A 203 23.54 -4.94 -0.66
CA ASP A 203 23.03 -5.81 0.41
C ASP A 203 24.08 -5.98 1.51
N LEU A 204 23.72 -5.71 2.75
CA LEU A 204 24.55 -5.93 3.93
C LEU A 204 23.92 -6.98 4.84
N LEU A 205 24.57 -8.11 5.05
CA LEU A 205 24.15 -9.14 5.99
C LEU A 205 24.10 -8.56 7.41
N GLN A 206 23.13 -9.01 8.20
CA GLN A 206 23.01 -8.67 9.61
C GLN A 206 23.61 -9.79 10.46
N PRO A 207 24.39 -9.46 11.49
CA PRO A 207 24.85 -10.44 12.49
C PRO A 207 23.67 -11.22 13.08
N SER A 208 23.86 -12.50 13.30
CA SER A 208 22.85 -13.41 13.86
C SER A 208 23.45 -14.31 14.91
N GLU A 209 22.71 -14.60 15.98
CA GLU A 209 23.11 -15.58 17.00
C GLU A 209 23.23 -17.01 16.46
N ARG A 210 22.67 -17.27 15.28
CA ARG A 210 22.70 -18.59 14.62
C ARG A 210 24.00 -18.86 13.83
N GLY A 211 24.97 -17.95 13.90
CA GLY A 211 26.19 -18.01 13.10
C GLY A 211 26.05 -17.35 11.72
N THR A 212 27.06 -17.55 10.88
CA THR A 212 27.06 -16.99 9.51
C THR A 212 26.19 -17.82 8.56
N PRO A 213 25.61 -17.23 7.51
CA PRO A 213 24.86 -17.99 6.53
C PRO A 213 25.74 -19.00 5.78
N PHE A 214 27.05 -18.76 5.69
CA PHE A 214 28.01 -19.68 5.09
C PHE A 214 28.21 -20.92 5.95
N ASP A 215 28.34 -20.77 7.27
CA ASP A 215 28.43 -21.90 8.21
C ASP A 215 27.12 -22.71 8.21
N MET A 216 25.98 -22.01 8.27
CA MET A 216 24.68 -22.66 8.16
C MET A 216 24.55 -23.50 6.90
N ALA A 217 25.08 -23.02 5.76
CA ALA A 217 25.04 -23.74 4.50
C ALA A 217 25.96 -24.95 4.48
N ALA A 218 27.16 -24.82 5.04
CA ALA A 218 28.13 -25.91 5.15
C ALA A 218 27.64 -27.03 6.11
N ASP A 219 26.99 -26.65 7.20
CA ASP A 219 26.45 -27.58 8.21
C ASP A 219 25.13 -28.26 7.75
N ASN A 220 24.50 -27.74 6.68
CA ASN A 220 23.26 -28.30 6.14
C ASN A 220 23.40 -28.65 4.65
N PRO A 221 24.25 -29.61 4.29
CA PRO A 221 24.45 -30.01 2.90
C PRO A 221 23.12 -30.48 2.29
N GLY A 222 22.89 -30.14 1.03
CA GLY A 222 21.66 -30.46 0.31
C GLY A 222 20.48 -29.50 0.58
N ARG A 223 20.66 -28.49 1.43
CA ARG A 223 19.65 -27.47 1.74
C ARG A 223 20.10 -26.08 1.30
N VAL A 224 19.13 -25.22 1.08
CA VAL A 224 19.33 -23.81 0.74
C VAL A 224 18.93 -22.95 1.93
N ILE A 225 19.85 -22.11 2.39
CA ILE A 225 19.62 -21.13 3.44
C ILE A 225 18.93 -19.93 2.81
N GLU A 226 17.70 -19.62 3.20
CA GLU A 226 16.95 -18.45 2.71
C GLU A 226 17.42 -17.20 3.44
N LEU A 227 17.81 -16.17 2.69
CA LEU A 227 18.18 -14.85 3.22
C LEU A 227 17.05 -13.87 2.97
N SER A 228 16.60 -13.17 4.03
CA SER A 228 15.46 -12.25 3.98
C SER A 228 15.92 -10.80 4.08
N GLY A 229 15.65 -9.99 3.04
CA GLY A 229 16.09 -8.63 2.94
C GLY A 229 15.02 -7.60 3.27
N GLN A 230 15.43 -6.54 3.97
CA GLN A 230 14.63 -5.36 4.22
C GLN A 230 15.26 -4.14 3.55
N HIS A 231 14.45 -3.36 2.81
CA HIS A 231 14.92 -2.09 2.25
C HIS A 231 15.25 -1.10 3.37
N CYS A 232 16.41 -0.46 3.26
CA CYS A 232 16.82 0.62 4.15
C CYS A 232 17.20 1.88 3.36
N TYR A 233 17.13 3.00 4.06
CA TYR A 233 17.23 4.33 3.46
C TYR A 233 18.01 5.27 4.37
N PRO A 234 18.73 6.27 3.82
CA PRO A 234 19.21 7.37 4.62
C PRO A 234 18.04 8.30 4.98
N TRP A 235 18.05 8.88 6.16
CA TRP A 235 17.14 10.00 6.43
C TRP A 235 17.40 11.19 5.49
N ARG A 236 18.65 11.48 5.28
CA ARG A 236 19.17 12.39 4.25
C ARG A 236 20.64 12.06 3.96
N VAL A 237 21.13 12.45 2.82
CA VAL A 237 22.55 12.37 2.45
C VAL A 237 23.20 13.72 2.73
N ARG A 238 24.48 13.72 3.09
CA ARG A 238 25.28 14.95 3.27
C ARG A 238 25.36 15.71 1.95
N ARG A 239 25.29 17.04 2.02
CA ARG A 239 25.30 17.87 0.81
C ARG A 239 26.64 17.71 0.06
N GLY A 240 26.56 17.42 -1.24
CA GLY A 240 27.74 17.21 -2.09
C GLY A 240 28.39 15.81 -1.96
N ALA A 241 27.82 14.90 -1.13
CA ALA A 241 28.33 13.55 -1.01
C ALA A 241 27.53 12.57 -1.89
N THR A 242 28.23 11.57 -2.44
CA THR A 242 27.58 10.39 -3.05
C THR A 242 27.06 9.47 -1.95
N PRO A 243 25.83 8.94 -2.04
CA PRO A 243 25.30 8.02 -1.06
C PRO A 243 26.16 6.76 -0.93
N SER A 244 26.37 6.33 0.31
CA SER A 244 27.09 5.09 0.65
C SER A 244 26.29 4.23 1.63
N HIS A 245 26.78 3.04 1.93
CA HIS A 245 26.20 2.18 2.99
C HIS A 245 26.13 2.91 4.34
N ARG A 246 27.10 3.79 4.62
CA ARG A 246 27.29 4.52 5.87
C ARG A 246 26.22 5.58 6.15
N ASP A 247 25.41 5.94 5.15
CA ASP A 247 24.38 6.98 5.29
C ASP A 247 23.02 6.42 5.80
N HIS A 248 22.84 5.10 5.79
CA HIS A 248 21.55 4.47 6.04
C HIS A 248 21.26 4.37 7.55
N SER A 249 20.07 4.85 7.95
CA SER A 249 19.60 4.84 9.34
C SER A 249 18.13 4.43 9.49
N CYS A 250 17.39 4.33 8.39
CA CYS A 250 15.93 4.18 8.41
C CYS A 250 15.48 2.96 7.62
N VAL A 251 14.34 2.40 8.04
CA VAL A 251 13.58 1.37 7.31
C VAL A 251 12.14 1.84 7.12
N GLN A 252 11.38 1.17 6.23
CA GLN A 252 9.95 1.38 6.12
C GLN A 252 9.21 0.55 7.18
N PHE A 253 8.39 1.20 8.02
CA PHE A 253 7.58 0.51 9.02
C PHE A 253 6.38 -0.22 8.43
N ASP A 254 5.87 0.26 7.29
CA ASP A 254 4.65 -0.21 6.63
C ASP A 254 4.90 -1.21 5.49
N ARG A 255 6.13 -1.70 5.37
CA ARG A 255 6.51 -2.70 4.36
C ARG A 255 7.18 -3.92 5.00
N PRO A 256 6.67 -5.11 4.71
CA PRO A 256 7.32 -6.35 5.17
C PRO A 256 8.65 -6.56 4.43
N ARG A 257 9.48 -7.43 4.96
CA ARG A 257 10.66 -7.95 4.25
C ARG A 257 10.20 -8.71 3.01
N PHE A 258 10.73 -8.37 1.83
CA PHE A 258 10.26 -8.96 0.57
C PHE A 258 11.39 -9.29 -0.41
N VAL A 259 12.64 -8.92 -0.12
CA VAL A 259 13.79 -9.31 -0.94
C VAL A 259 14.28 -10.66 -0.47
N ARG A 260 14.40 -11.62 -1.39
CA ARG A 260 14.90 -12.95 -1.09
C ARG A 260 16.23 -13.17 -1.78
N ARG A 261 17.18 -13.70 -1.02
CA ARG A 261 18.47 -14.20 -1.47
C ARG A 261 18.70 -15.58 -0.86
N TRP A 262 19.81 -16.17 -1.14
CA TRP A 262 20.13 -17.53 -0.70
C TRP A 262 21.62 -17.69 -0.41
N CYS A 263 21.94 -18.68 0.43
CA CYS A 263 23.26 -19.24 0.61
C CYS A 263 23.16 -20.77 0.58
N ALA A 264 24.14 -21.44 -0.03
CA ALA A 264 24.16 -22.90 -0.11
C ALA A 264 25.60 -23.44 -0.30
N ALA A 265 25.84 -24.67 0.13
CA ALA A 265 27.07 -25.41 -0.17
C ALA A 265 26.92 -26.15 -1.50
N PRO A 266 27.60 -25.75 -2.58
CA PRO A 266 27.36 -26.29 -3.94
C PRO A 266 27.59 -27.80 -4.06
N ALA A 267 28.61 -28.32 -3.38
CA ALA A 267 28.97 -29.74 -3.43
C ALA A 267 27.91 -30.65 -2.82
N GLY A 268 27.11 -30.14 -1.87
CA GLY A 268 26.05 -30.92 -1.20
C GLY A 268 24.72 -30.93 -1.97
N LEU A 269 24.53 -30.05 -2.96
CA LEU A 269 23.25 -29.92 -3.65
C LEU A 269 23.12 -30.98 -4.78
N PRO A 270 21.88 -31.42 -5.09
CA PRO A 270 21.67 -32.36 -6.20
C PRO A 270 22.08 -31.72 -7.53
N GLU A 271 22.52 -32.55 -8.48
CA GLU A 271 22.93 -32.08 -9.81
C GLU A 271 21.77 -31.35 -10.55
N SER A 272 20.54 -31.73 -10.24
CA SER A 272 19.33 -31.07 -10.73
C SER A 272 19.09 -29.67 -10.19
N ALA A 273 19.82 -29.25 -9.15
CA ALA A 273 19.68 -27.89 -8.60
C ALA A 273 20.00 -26.82 -9.65
N ARG A 274 19.22 -25.73 -9.68
CA ARG A 274 19.35 -24.62 -10.63
C ARG A 274 19.45 -23.30 -9.87
N PHE A 275 20.60 -22.66 -10.05
CA PHE A 275 20.96 -21.41 -9.38
C PHE A 275 20.42 -20.22 -10.15
N ALA A 276 19.58 -19.44 -9.51
CA ALA A 276 19.10 -18.16 -10.02
C ALA A 276 19.13 -17.10 -8.90
N ILE A 277 19.02 -15.83 -9.26
CA ILE A 277 19.22 -14.69 -8.35
C ILE A 277 18.42 -14.78 -7.05
N SER A 278 17.12 -15.07 -7.14
CA SER A 278 16.23 -15.04 -5.97
C SER A 278 16.03 -16.39 -5.28
N ARG A 279 16.49 -17.48 -5.90
CA ARG A 279 16.32 -18.85 -5.38
C ARG A 279 17.23 -19.87 -6.07
N ILE A 280 17.46 -20.96 -5.39
CA ILE A 280 17.93 -22.22 -5.99
C ILE A 280 16.72 -23.15 -6.07
N ALA A 281 16.40 -23.63 -7.28
CA ALA A 281 15.36 -24.64 -7.50
C ALA A 281 15.93 -26.05 -7.36
N GLY A 282 15.10 -27.03 -6.98
CA GLY A 282 15.49 -28.43 -6.88
C GLY A 282 16.15 -28.85 -5.55
N ALA A 283 16.11 -27.97 -4.54
CA ALA A 283 16.58 -28.27 -3.20
C ALA A 283 15.64 -27.68 -2.13
N PRO A 284 15.47 -28.35 -0.98
CA PRO A 284 14.67 -27.84 0.13
C PRO A 284 15.32 -26.58 0.74
N ARG A 285 14.48 -25.70 1.30
CA ARG A 285 14.89 -24.43 1.90
C ARG A 285 14.68 -24.44 3.39
N ILE A 286 15.56 -23.77 4.11
CA ILE A 286 15.41 -23.47 5.54
C ILE A 286 15.64 -21.99 5.80
N PRO A 287 14.96 -21.37 6.79
CA PRO A 287 15.18 -19.97 7.17
C PRO A 287 16.63 -19.76 7.64
N GLY A 288 17.23 -18.67 7.20
CA GLY A 288 18.60 -18.28 7.56
C GLY A 288 18.69 -16.87 8.12
N SER A 289 19.60 -16.08 7.58
CA SER A 289 19.94 -14.74 8.07
C SER A 289 19.15 -13.64 7.37
N ASP A 290 19.09 -12.49 8.03
CA ASP A 290 18.54 -11.28 7.49
C ASP A 290 19.62 -10.38 6.85
N PHE A 291 19.21 -9.49 5.97
CA PHE A 291 20.09 -8.45 5.42
C PHE A 291 19.37 -7.13 5.19
N PHE A 292 20.12 -6.03 5.18
CA PHE A 292 19.63 -4.72 4.75
C PHE A 292 19.99 -4.46 3.29
N ARG A 293 19.01 -3.96 2.52
CA ARG A 293 19.23 -3.48 1.15
C ARG A 293 19.29 -1.97 1.13
N CYS A 294 20.48 -1.43 0.88
CA CYS A 294 20.81 -0.01 0.91
C CYS A 294 20.30 0.70 -0.35
N MET A 295 19.08 1.26 -0.27
CA MET A 295 18.38 1.80 -1.44
C MET A 295 19.02 3.07 -2.02
N ALA A 296 19.72 3.87 -1.25
CA ALA A 296 20.41 5.04 -1.79
C ALA A 296 21.71 4.67 -2.53
N VAL A 297 22.33 3.53 -2.21
CA VAL A 297 23.44 2.96 -3.01
C VAL A 297 22.91 2.45 -4.36
N ARG A 298 21.77 1.77 -4.36
CA ARG A 298 21.11 1.30 -5.57
C ARG A 298 20.58 2.40 -6.48
N HIS A 299 20.23 3.56 -5.91
CA HIS A 299 19.64 4.70 -6.62
C HIS A 299 20.50 5.97 -6.38
N PRO A 300 21.78 5.97 -6.80
CA PRO A 300 22.66 7.12 -6.63
C PRO A 300 22.09 8.34 -7.38
N GLY A 301 22.37 9.53 -6.87
CA GLY A 301 21.87 10.78 -7.46
C GLY A 301 20.42 11.14 -7.10
N HIS A 302 19.69 10.28 -6.41
CA HIS A 302 18.30 10.52 -6.01
C HIS A 302 18.15 10.73 -4.50
N ARG A 303 17.32 11.72 -4.11
CA ARG A 303 16.99 11.94 -2.69
C ARG A 303 16.08 10.81 -2.18
N ALA A 304 16.22 10.44 -0.91
CA ALA A 304 15.37 9.40 -0.30
C ALA A 304 13.88 9.63 -0.55
N GLY A 305 13.38 10.87 -0.49
CA GLY A 305 11.98 11.20 -0.76
C GLY A 305 11.50 11.01 -2.20
N GLN A 306 12.39 10.77 -3.17
CA GLN A 306 12.04 10.40 -4.54
C GLN A 306 11.90 8.88 -4.72
N ILE A 307 12.51 8.11 -3.83
CA ILE A 307 12.53 6.64 -3.86
C ILE A 307 11.45 6.06 -2.92
N VAL A 308 11.22 6.73 -1.78
CA VAL A 308 10.33 6.26 -0.72
C VAL A 308 9.57 7.43 -0.09
N PRO A 309 8.28 7.26 0.29
CA PRO A 309 7.59 8.29 1.07
C PRO A 309 8.28 8.50 2.42
N LYS A 310 8.75 9.73 2.71
CA LYS A 310 9.41 10.04 4.00
C LYS A 310 8.53 9.72 5.21
N SER A 311 7.21 9.76 5.05
CA SER A 311 6.25 9.38 6.10
C SER A 311 6.23 7.89 6.43
N SER A 312 6.90 7.06 5.64
CA SER A 312 7.07 5.62 5.85
C SER A 312 8.35 5.29 6.64
N LEU A 313 9.29 6.23 6.74
CA LEU A 313 10.62 5.99 7.32
C LEU A 313 10.61 6.11 8.84
N VAL A 314 11.18 5.12 9.51
CA VAL A 314 11.49 5.12 10.94
C VAL A 314 12.96 4.77 11.13
N GLU A 315 13.57 5.28 12.19
CA GLU A 315 14.93 4.88 12.57
C GLU A 315 14.94 3.39 12.95
N SER A 316 15.96 2.68 12.48
CA SER A 316 16.18 1.27 12.78
C SER A 316 17.40 1.13 13.67
N ALA A 317 17.19 0.82 14.95
CA ALA A 317 18.30 0.61 15.89
C ALA A 317 19.29 -0.47 15.42
N PRO A 318 18.87 -1.63 14.88
CA PRO A 318 19.80 -2.63 14.34
C PRO A 318 20.63 -2.11 13.16
N LEU A 319 20.02 -1.32 12.26
CA LEU A 319 20.74 -0.73 11.12
C LEU A 319 21.76 0.30 11.59
N VAL A 320 21.37 1.19 12.51
CA VAL A 320 22.28 2.18 13.08
C VAL A 320 23.44 1.48 13.81
N ALA A 321 23.17 0.45 14.58
CA ALA A 321 24.21 -0.34 15.25
C ALA A 321 25.17 -0.97 14.24
N LEU A 322 24.66 -1.57 13.16
CA LEU A 322 25.50 -2.12 12.08
C LEU A 322 26.39 -1.05 11.44
N VAL A 323 25.84 0.11 11.09
CA VAL A 323 26.61 1.22 10.47
C VAL A 323 27.68 1.73 11.41
N VAL A 324 27.36 1.92 12.69
CA VAL A 324 28.33 2.42 13.68
C VAL A 324 29.43 1.39 13.96
N GLN A 325 29.05 0.13 14.20
CA GLN A 325 29.99 -0.91 14.63
C GLN A 325 30.81 -1.51 13.48
N SER A 326 30.15 -1.77 12.34
CA SER A 326 30.80 -2.48 11.24
C SER A 326 31.40 -1.55 10.18
N LEU A 327 30.82 -0.36 9.98
CA LEU A 327 31.29 0.59 8.96
C LEU A 327 31.97 1.82 9.58
N ALA A 328 32.11 1.89 10.91
CA ALA A 328 32.75 2.98 11.66
C ALA A 328 32.24 4.38 11.24
N ALA A 329 30.91 4.52 11.09
CA ALA A 329 30.27 5.74 10.64
C ALA A 329 29.10 6.13 11.52
N ASP A 330 28.78 7.44 11.56
CA ASP A 330 27.57 7.96 12.22
C ASP A 330 26.59 8.48 11.15
N PRO A 331 25.49 7.72 10.86
CA PRO A 331 24.53 8.08 9.84
C PRO A 331 23.66 9.26 10.30
N LEU A 332 23.16 10.05 9.35
CA LEU A 332 22.23 11.13 9.65
C LEU A 332 20.86 10.59 10.06
N ARG A 333 20.52 10.78 11.32
CA ARG A 333 19.27 10.28 11.92
C ARG A 333 18.08 11.21 11.69
N PRO A 334 16.83 10.71 11.79
CA PRO A 334 15.65 11.55 11.86
C PRO A 334 15.75 12.53 13.06
N PRO A 335 15.31 13.78 12.89
CA PRO A 335 15.28 14.72 14.01
C PRO A 335 14.28 14.25 15.07
N ALA A 336 14.65 14.31 16.33
CA ALA A 336 13.72 14.17 17.43
C ALA A 336 12.63 15.25 17.35
N ARG A 337 11.42 14.90 17.72
CA ARG A 337 10.27 15.82 17.72
C ARG A 337 9.55 15.73 19.06
N GLU A 338 9.18 16.89 19.58
CA GLU A 338 8.36 16.95 20.78
C GLU A 338 6.93 16.45 20.49
N ARG A 339 6.38 15.77 21.45
CA ARG A 339 4.99 15.33 21.46
C ARG A 339 4.13 16.48 21.97
N ILE A 340 3.05 16.79 21.25
CA ILE A 340 2.04 17.74 21.72
C ILE A 340 1.03 16.93 22.53
N ALA A 341 1.01 17.14 23.84
CA ALA A 341 0.00 16.55 24.71
C ALA A 341 -1.29 17.39 24.65
N PRO A 342 -2.49 16.78 24.70
CA PRO A 342 -3.73 17.52 24.86
C PRO A 342 -3.74 18.25 26.21
N ALA A 343 -4.40 19.39 26.25
CA ALA A 343 -4.50 20.23 27.46
C ALA A 343 -5.24 19.55 28.61
N ALA A 344 -6.11 18.57 28.32
CA ALA A 344 -6.93 17.87 29.32
C ALA A 344 -6.44 16.45 29.61
N ALA A 345 -6.37 16.09 30.87
CA ALA A 345 -6.25 14.71 31.32
C ALA A 345 -7.58 13.96 31.12
N GLY A 346 -7.53 12.70 30.75
CA GLY A 346 -8.72 11.85 30.54
C GLY A 346 -9.21 11.79 29.09
N PRO A 347 -10.41 11.23 28.83
CA PRO A 347 -10.94 11.08 27.48
C PRO A 347 -11.21 12.41 26.78
N GLY A 348 -11.47 13.49 27.55
CA GLY A 348 -11.79 14.81 27.02
C GLY A 348 -13.10 14.86 26.23
N ARG A 349 -13.36 15.99 25.59
CA ARG A 349 -14.55 16.18 24.75
C ARG A 349 -14.39 15.49 23.39
N THR A 350 -15.48 14.93 22.90
CA THR A 350 -15.54 14.36 21.55
C THR A 350 -16.07 15.37 20.56
N VAL A 351 -15.32 15.62 19.49
CA VAL A 351 -15.65 16.59 18.44
C VAL A 351 -15.88 15.89 17.10
N ILE A 352 -17.00 16.21 16.46
CA ILE A 352 -17.21 15.88 15.04
C ILE A 352 -16.86 17.09 14.19
N LEU A 353 -15.99 16.87 13.18
CA LEU A 353 -15.70 17.81 12.12
C LEU A 353 -16.43 17.40 10.84
N ALA A 354 -17.31 18.25 10.31
CA ALA A 354 -18.15 17.93 9.17
C ALA A 354 -18.19 19.05 8.13
N PRO A 355 -17.63 18.86 6.91
CA PRO A 355 -17.92 19.72 5.77
C PRO A 355 -19.28 19.36 5.15
N MET A 356 -20.15 20.34 4.95
CA MET A 356 -21.52 20.13 4.47
C MET A 356 -21.84 21.06 3.29
N ARG A 357 -22.74 20.59 2.41
CA ARG A 357 -23.34 21.39 1.36
C ARG A 357 -24.75 20.91 1.07
N ASN A 358 -25.76 21.79 1.20
CA ASN A 358 -27.16 21.45 0.95
C ASN A 358 -27.61 20.17 1.70
N GLU A 359 -27.48 20.16 3.02
CA GLU A 359 -27.93 19.09 3.92
C GLU A 359 -29.02 19.56 4.90
N GLY A 360 -29.60 20.76 4.68
CA GLY A 360 -30.52 21.42 5.61
C GLY A 360 -31.61 20.54 6.21
N PRO A 361 -32.34 19.72 5.44
CA PRO A 361 -33.40 18.86 5.97
C PRO A 361 -32.91 17.76 6.94
N PHE A 362 -31.62 17.41 6.91
CA PHE A 362 -31.08 16.26 7.63
C PHE A 362 -30.24 16.62 8.86
N ILE A 363 -29.87 17.91 9.00
CA ILE A 363 -28.93 18.37 10.03
C ILE A 363 -29.48 18.16 11.44
N LEU A 364 -30.75 18.47 11.69
CA LEU A 364 -31.29 18.40 13.05
C LEU A 364 -31.38 16.98 13.58
N GLU A 365 -31.80 16.02 12.76
CA GLU A 365 -31.75 14.59 13.10
C GLU A 365 -30.30 14.14 13.39
N TRP A 366 -29.37 14.47 12.50
CA TRP A 366 -27.96 14.09 12.61
C TRP A 366 -27.32 14.68 13.88
N LEU A 367 -27.61 15.95 14.19
CA LEU A 367 -27.14 16.62 15.39
C LEU A 367 -27.74 16.01 16.67
N ALA A 368 -29.05 15.81 16.68
CA ALA A 368 -29.77 15.22 17.80
C ALA A 368 -29.27 13.82 18.13
N TYR A 369 -29.07 13.01 17.10
CA TYR A 369 -28.53 11.65 17.22
C TYR A 369 -27.14 11.63 17.86
N HIS A 370 -26.21 12.37 17.29
CA HIS A 370 -24.82 12.34 17.76
C HIS A 370 -24.65 12.95 19.15
N ARG A 371 -25.47 13.94 19.53
CA ARG A 371 -25.53 14.42 20.90
C ARG A 371 -26.06 13.35 21.86
N ALA A 372 -27.10 12.61 21.46
CA ALA A 372 -27.69 11.56 22.29
C ALA A 372 -26.69 10.40 22.58
N ILE A 373 -25.78 10.10 21.67
CA ILE A 373 -24.74 9.10 21.89
C ILE A 373 -23.48 9.66 22.59
N GLY A 374 -23.40 10.97 22.86
CA GLY A 374 -22.33 11.57 23.67
C GLY A 374 -21.26 12.31 22.88
N VAL A 375 -21.58 12.87 21.71
CA VAL A 375 -20.74 13.87 21.04
C VAL A 375 -20.96 15.22 21.70
N ASP A 376 -19.88 15.89 22.08
CA ASP A 376 -19.90 17.15 22.82
C ASP A 376 -19.93 18.38 21.91
N ASP A 377 -19.14 18.38 20.86
CA ASP A 377 -18.95 19.54 19.99
C ASP A 377 -19.05 19.17 18.50
N PHE A 378 -19.52 20.14 17.72
CA PHE A 378 -19.65 20.02 16.26
C PHE A 378 -19.02 21.23 15.61
N LEU A 379 -17.97 21.01 14.82
CA LEU A 379 -17.37 22.04 13.98
C LEU A 379 -17.76 21.77 12.52
N ILE A 380 -18.59 22.66 11.96
CA ILE A 380 -19.21 22.45 10.65
C ILE A 380 -18.74 23.53 9.68
N TYR A 381 -18.21 23.11 8.54
CA TYR A 381 -17.83 23.99 7.43
C TYR A 381 -18.84 23.88 6.30
N THR A 382 -19.34 25.00 5.78
CA THR A 382 -20.22 25.00 4.62
C THR A 382 -19.61 25.72 3.43
N ASN A 383 -20.04 25.34 2.22
CA ASN A 383 -19.74 26.05 0.99
C ASN A 383 -20.87 25.91 -0.01
N ASP A 384 -21.17 27.01 -0.70
CA ASP A 384 -22.11 27.07 -1.84
C ASP A 384 -23.51 26.50 -1.53
N CYS A 385 -24.04 26.75 -0.34
CA CYS A 385 -25.37 26.30 0.03
C CYS A 385 -26.46 27.14 -0.64
N THR A 386 -27.54 26.49 -1.06
CA THR A 386 -28.68 27.11 -1.76
C THR A 386 -30.03 26.71 -1.18
N ASP A 387 -30.04 25.86 -0.15
CA ASP A 387 -31.24 25.28 0.48
C ASP A 387 -31.50 25.82 1.92
N GLY A 388 -30.72 26.81 2.36
CA GLY A 388 -30.80 27.35 3.71
C GLY A 388 -30.00 26.59 4.77
N THR A 389 -29.17 25.63 4.37
CA THR A 389 -28.25 24.90 5.25
C THR A 389 -27.37 25.82 6.08
N ASP A 390 -26.74 26.81 5.47
CA ASP A 390 -25.85 27.76 6.12
C ASP A 390 -26.59 28.71 7.07
N ASP A 391 -27.81 29.15 6.72
CA ASP A 391 -28.65 29.96 7.61
C ASP A 391 -29.05 29.16 8.85
N LEU A 392 -29.44 27.90 8.70
CA LEU A 392 -29.74 27.01 9.81
C LEU A 392 -28.51 26.83 10.72
N LEU A 393 -27.35 26.60 10.15
CA LEU A 393 -26.13 26.40 10.92
C LEU A 393 -25.64 27.67 11.61
N ARG A 394 -25.77 28.86 10.97
CA ARG A 394 -25.51 30.16 11.64
C ARG A 394 -26.48 30.40 12.82
N LEU A 395 -27.74 29.99 12.69
CA LEU A 395 -28.71 30.05 13.80
C LEU A 395 -28.29 29.12 14.94
N LEU A 396 -27.93 27.86 14.63
CA LEU A 396 -27.48 26.88 15.63
C LEU A 396 -26.19 27.33 16.33
N ASP A 397 -25.26 27.98 15.60
CA ASP A 397 -24.04 28.57 16.16
C ASP A 397 -24.35 29.69 17.14
N ARG A 398 -25.20 30.67 16.80
CA ARG A 398 -25.64 31.71 17.72
C ARG A 398 -26.28 31.16 18.99
N LYS A 399 -26.95 30.03 18.91
CA LYS A 399 -27.57 29.34 20.06
C LYS A 399 -26.56 28.41 20.80
N GLY A 400 -25.30 28.37 20.41
CA GLY A 400 -24.24 27.56 21.03
C GLY A 400 -24.42 26.06 20.88
N LEU A 401 -25.14 25.61 19.84
CA LEU A 401 -25.40 24.19 19.57
C LEU A 401 -24.36 23.57 18.64
N VAL A 402 -23.75 24.37 17.80
CA VAL A 402 -22.66 23.98 16.89
C VAL A 402 -21.66 25.12 16.77
N GLN A 403 -20.52 24.89 16.14
CA GLN A 403 -19.63 25.94 15.66
C GLN A 403 -19.63 25.89 14.13
N HIS A 404 -20.10 26.95 13.49
CA HIS A 404 -20.20 27.05 12.04
C HIS A 404 -19.13 27.97 11.46
N ARG A 405 -18.56 27.60 10.30
CA ARG A 405 -17.61 28.41 9.53
C ARG A 405 -17.91 28.31 8.04
N ASP A 406 -17.69 29.40 7.33
CA ASP A 406 -17.59 29.37 5.87
C ASP A 406 -16.28 28.70 5.45
N ASN A 407 -16.32 27.84 4.44
CA ASN A 407 -15.17 27.05 4.02
C ASN A 407 -14.24 27.86 3.10
N PRO A 408 -13.00 28.20 3.51
CA PRO A 408 -12.10 29.06 2.73
C PRO A 408 -11.34 28.32 1.63
N PHE A 409 -11.85 27.21 1.14
CA PHE A 409 -11.14 26.33 0.20
C PHE A 409 -10.69 27.02 -1.09
N ARG A 410 -11.46 28.02 -1.61
CA ARG A 410 -11.10 28.76 -2.82
C ARG A 410 -9.89 29.67 -2.59
N GLU A 411 -9.88 30.39 -1.48
CA GLU A 411 -8.76 31.25 -1.08
C GLU A 411 -7.47 30.45 -0.89
N MET A 412 -7.62 29.22 -0.40
CA MET A 412 -6.51 28.28 -0.16
C MET A 412 -6.08 27.51 -1.43
N GLY A 413 -6.81 27.61 -2.55
CA GLY A 413 -6.58 26.81 -3.76
C GLY A 413 -6.75 25.31 -3.54
N LEU A 414 -7.63 24.89 -2.61
CA LEU A 414 -7.83 23.50 -2.20
C LEU A 414 -9.21 23.00 -2.64
N ARG A 415 -9.41 21.69 -2.57
CA ARG A 415 -10.74 21.09 -2.65
C ARG A 415 -11.51 21.32 -1.34
N PRO A 416 -12.87 21.41 -1.36
CA PRO A 416 -13.65 21.77 -0.18
C PRO A 416 -13.34 20.95 1.08
N HIS A 417 -13.29 19.62 1.02
CA HIS A 417 -12.92 18.80 2.19
C HIS A 417 -11.50 19.11 2.72
N HIS A 418 -10.54 19.33 1.84
CA HIS A 418 -9.17 19.63 2.26
C HIS A 418 -9.07 21.03 2.86
N GLY A 419 -9.83 22.00 2.33
CA GLY A 419 -9.92 23.34 2.88
C GLY A 419 -10.46 23.31 4.32
N ALA A 420 -11.60 22.66 4.52
CA ALA A 420 -12.21 22.51 5.85
C ALA A 420 -11.27 21.82 6.86
N LEU A 421 -10.65 20.68 6.48
CA LEU A 421 -9.74 19.95 7.35
C LEU A 421 -8.48 20.76 7.71
N GLN A 422 -7.95 21.52 6.77
CA GLN A 422 -6.75 22.33 7.02
C GLN A 422 -7.05 23.53 7.91
N SER A 423 -8.20 24.20 7.70
CA SER A 423 -8.64 25.33 8.52
C SER A 423 -9.01 24.86 9.94
N ALA A 424 -9.70 23.73 10.05
CA ALA A 424 -10.10 23.17 11.35
C ALA A 424 -8.92 22.86 12.28
N ALA A 425 -7.74 22.53 11.74
CA ALA A 425 -6.57 22.23 12.56
C ALA A 425 -6.13 23.39 13.47
N GLY A 426 -6.49 24.65 13.13
CA GLY A 426 -6.22 25.84 13.92
C GLY A 426 -7.30 26.21 14.94
N GLU A 427 -8.48 25.58 14.87
CA GLU A 427 -9.62 25.91 15.72
C GLU A 427 -9.40 25.46 17.18
N PRO A 428 -9.74 26.28 18.18
CA PRO A 428 -9.61 25.91 19.60
C PRO A 428 -10.36 24.62 19.95
N VAL A 429 -11.58 24.43 19.45
CA VAL A 429 -12.39 23.23 19.70
C VAL A 429 -11.72 21.94 19.23
N ILE A 430 -10.91 22.01 18.19
CA ILE A 430 -10.11 20.87 17.69
C ILE A 430 -8.84 20.69 18.51
N ARG A 431 -8.15 21.79 18.86
CA ARG A 431 -6.90 21.70 19.65
C ARG A 431 -7.15 21.15 21.05
N ASP A 432 -8.28 21.53 21.65
CA ASP A 432 -8.66 21.18 23.02
C ASP A 432 -9.48 19.87 23.08
N ALA A 433 -9.82 19.27 21.93
CA ALA A 433 -10.55 18.01 21.85
C ALA A 433 -9.77 16.84 22.46
N GLY A 434 -10.46 15.95 23.16
CA GLY A 434 -9.93 14.64 23.57
C GLY A 434 -10.00 13.61 22.44
N TRP A 435 -11.16 13.56 21.76
CA TRP A 435 -11.41 12.70 20.59
C TRP A 435 -11.92 13.51 19.42
N ILE A 436 -11.50 13.13 18.22
CA ILE A 436 -11.91 13.78 16.96
C ILE A 436 -12.33 12.72 15.95
N ILE A 437 -13.38 13.00 15.18
CA ILE A 437 -13.73 12.26 13.98
C ILE A 437 -14.16 13.24 12.87
N SER A 438 -13.73 12.98 11.63
CA SER A 438 -14.26 13.69 10.45
C SER A 438 -15.34 12.84 9.80
N MET A 439 -16.55 13.39 9.63
CA MET A 439 -17.73 12.68 9.14
C MET A 439 -18.51 13.50 8.09
N ASP A 440 -19.33 12.79 7.32
CA ASP A 440 -20.31 13.37 6.41
C ASP A 440 -21.72 13.37 7.07
N ALA A 441 -22.64 14.24 6.63
CA ALA A 441 -23.99 14.38 7.19
C ALA A 441 -24.92 13.18 6.93
N ASP A 442 -24.49 12.22 6.14
CA ASP A 442 -25.22 10.98 5.84
C ASP A 442 -24.60 9.74 6.54
N GLU A 443 -23.71 9.98 7.51
CA GLU A 443 -23.05 8.96 8.33
C GLU A 443 -23.50 9.05 9.78
N PHE A 444 -23.79 7.89 10.41
CA PHE A 444 -24.23 7.77 11.80
C PHE A 444 -23.41 6.73 12.54
N ILE A 445 -22.76 7.11 13.65
CA ILE A 445 -21.96 6.22 14.49
C ILE A 445 -22.90 5.28 15.26
N ASN A 446 -22.91 4.01 14.96
CA ASN A 446 -23.76 3.04 15.64
C ASN A 446 -22.95 2.24 16.65
N VAL A 447 -22.93 2.71 17.91
CA VAL A 447 -22.30 2.00 19.04
C VAL A 447 -23.21 0.87 19.48
N LYS A 448 -22.68 -0.35 19.59
CA LYS A 448 -23.46 -1.57 19.87
C LYS A 448 -23.28 -2.11 21.28
N VAL A 449 -22.28 -1.61 22.02
CA VAL A 449 -22.00 -2.03 23.41
C VAL A 449 -22.67 -1.10 24.42
N GLY A 450 -22.88 -1.58 25.62
CA GLY A 450 -23.46 -0.83 26.73
C GLY A 450 -24.79 -0.18 26.38
N ASP A 451 -25.00 1.06 26.82
CA ASP A 451 -26.16 1.89 26.49
C ASP A 451 -26.07 2.54 25.09
N GLY A 452 -25.03 2.19 24.31
CA GLY A 452 -24.76 2.70 22.97
C GLY A 452 -24.17 4.10 22.94
N ARG A 453 -23.51 4.52 24.00
CA ARG A 453 -22.81 5.80 24.08
C ARG A 453 -21.34 5.66 23.66
N LEU A 454 -20.73 6.75 23.23
CA LEU A 454 -19.28 6.77 22.93
C LEU A 454 -18.43 6.41 24.16
N ALA A 455 -18.88 6.77 25.36
CA ALA A 455 -18.22 6.37 26.60
C ALA A 455 -18.14 4.84 26.77
N ASP A 456 -19.19 4.11 26.37
CA ASP A 456 -19.21 2.63 26.41
C ASP A 456 -18.24 2.05 25.40
N LEU A 457 -18.14 2.66 24.21
CA LEU A 457 -17.16 2.27 23.19
C LEU A 457 -15.74 2.50 23.67
N TYR A 458 -15.46 3.65 24.28
CA TYR A 458 -14.12 3.96 24.80
C TYR A 458 -13.71 3.02 25.93
N ALA A 459 -14.65 2.64 26.78
CA ALA A 459 -14.41 1.64 27.83
C ALA A 459 -14.18 0.24 27.25
N ALA A 460 -14.95 -0.17 26.24
CA ALA A 460 -14.82 -1.49 25.60
C ALA A 460 -13.53 -1.63 24.75
N THR A 461 -12.91 -0.51 24.37
CA THR A 461 -11.65 -0.46 23.60
C THR A 461 -10.50 0.09 24.43
N ASP A 462 -10.40 -0.29 25.71
CA ASP A 462 -9.44 0.24 26.67
C ASP A 462 -8.02 0.33 26.12
N GLY A 463 -7.37 1.47 26.34
CA GLY A 463 -6.03 1.76 25.82
C GLY A 463 -5.97 2.10 24.34
N ALA A 464 -7.03 1.97 23.55
CA ALA A 464 -7.05 2.40 22.16
C ALA A 464 -6.97 3.94 22.07
N ASN A 465 -6.21 4.42 21.08
CA ASN A 465 -6.17 5.85 20.74
C ASN A 465 -6.63 6.13 19.31
N MET A 466 -7.02 5.08 18.59
CA MET A 466 -7.68 5.14 17.27
C MET A 466 -8.68 3.98 17.15
N ILE A 467 -9.91 4.29 16.74
CA ILE A 467 -10.99 3.31 16.54
C ILE A 467 -11.57 3.54 15.15
N SER A 468 -11.41 2.57 14.25
CA SER A 468 -12.00 2.64 12.90
C SER A 468 -13.42 2.13 12.90
N CYS A 469 -14.38 3.03 12.66
CA CYS A 469 -15.79 2.69 12.44
C CYS A 469 -15.98 2.32 10.97
N THR A 470 -16.06 1.02 10.65
CA THR A 470 -16.25 0.54 9.28
C THR A 470 -17.65 0.86 8.80
N TRP A 471 -17.77 1.33 7.55
CA TRP A 471 -19.07 1.59 6.93
C TRP A 471 -19.93 0.34 6.85
N ARG A 472 -21.20 0.52 7.16
CA ARG A 472 -22.30 -0.34 6.75
C ARG A 472 -23.12 0.45 5.74
N LEU A 473 -23.10 0.05 4.47
CA LEU A 473 -23.87 0.77 3.44
C LEU A 473 -25.34 0.47 3.60
N PHE A 474 -26.15 1.50 3.76
CA PHE A 474 -27.60 1.42 3.75
C PHE A 474 -28.14 1.81 2.40
N GLY A 475 -29.01 0.97 1.84
CA GLY A 475 -29.75 1.24 0.63
C GLY A 475 -30.99 2.11 0.90
N ASN A 476 -31.76 2.34 -0.15
CA ASN A 476 -32.98 3.13 -0.07
C ASN A 476 -34.19 2.41 0.54
N SER A 477 -34.06 1.15 0.92
CA SER A 477 -35.15 0.29 1.45
C SER A 477 -36.38 0.27 0.54
N ASP A 478 -36.22 0.45 -0.78
CA ASP A 478 -37.27 0.64 -1.80
C ASP A 478 -38.16 1.89 -1.59
N ILE A 479 -37.71 2.84 -0.76
CA ILE A 479 -38.38 4.11 -0.52
C ILE A 479 -37.92 5.11 -1.59
N ASP A 480 -38.83 5.57 -2.41
CA ASP A 480 -38.55 6.45 -3.52
C ASP A 480 -38.78 7.92 -3.18
N GLU A 481 -39.78 8.21 -2.31
CA GLU A 481 -40.24 9.57 -1.99
C GLU A 481 -39.56 10.14 -0.73
N PHE A 482 -39.29 11.44 -0.77
CA PHE A 482 -38.83 12.22 0.36
C PHE A 482 -39.99 12.51 1.33
N ARG A 483 -39.75 12.25 2.61
CA ARG A 483 -40.56 12.70 3.73
C ARG A 483 -39.64 13.25 4.82
N ASP A 484 -40.10 14.29 5.49
CA ASP A 484 -39.39 14.86 6.64
C ASP A 484 -39.59 13.95 7.86
N GLU A 485 -38.92 12.82 7.84
CA GLU A 485 -38.98 11.74 8.82
C GLU A 485 -37.57 11.21 9.07
N SER A 486 -37.38 10.55 10.23
CA SER A 486 -36.08 10.04 10.65
C SER A 486 -35.44 9.06 9.65
N THR A 487 -34.24 9.38 9.22
CA THR A 487 -33.42 8.55 8.34
C THR A 487 -33.11 7.19 8.97
N ILE A 488 -32.69 7.18 10.26
CA ILE A 488 -32.31 5.94 10.94
C ILE A 488 -33.49 5.05 11.29
N ALA A 489 -34.70 5.59 11.36
CA ALA A 489 -35.92 4.81 11.57
C ALA A 489 -36.43 4.18 10.26
N ARG A 490 -36.31 4.90 9.15
CA ARG A 490 -36.88 4.50 7.85
C ARG A 490 -36.03 3.53 7.05
N PHE A 491 -34.71 3.76 6.99
CA PHE A 491 -33.81 3.00 6.10
C PHE A 491 -33.15 1.89 6.90
N THR A 492 -33.62 0.67 6.73
CA THR A 492 -33.14 -0.53 7.43
C THR A 492 -32.46 -1.54 6.51
N ALA A 493 -32.75 -1.48 5.20
CA ALA A 493 -32.08 -2.36 4.25
C ALA A 493 -30.62 -1.91 4.01
N CYS A 494 -29.70 -2.86 4.03
CA CYS A 494 -28.26 -2.55 4.00
C CYS A 494 -27.43 -3.68 3.40
N ALA A 495 -26.13 -3.42 3.25
CA ALA A 495 -25.15 -4.44 2.92
C ALA A 495 -25.01 -5.49 4.03
N GLU A 496 -24.57 -6.68 3.68
CA GLU A 496 -24.16 -7.69 4.67
C GLU A 496 -23.01 -7.19 5.55
N PRO A 497 -22.81 -7.74 6.76
CA PRO A 497 -21.73 -7.35 7.65
C PRO A 497 -20.35 -7.38 6.96
N PHE A 498 -20.12 -8.43 6.20
CA PHE A 498 -18.94 -8.55 5.36
C PHE A 498 -19.35 -8.52 3.88
N CYS A 499 -19.21 -7.37 3.25
CA CYS A 499 -19.52 -7.19 1.84
C CYS A 499 -18.23 -6.79 1.08
N PRO A 500 -17.50 -7.75 0.46
CA PRO A 500 -16.20 -7.47 -0.15
C PRO A 500 -16.30 -6.56 -1.39
N ARG A 501 -17.47 -6.40 -1.94
CA ARG A 501 -17.72 -5.66 -3.19
C ARG A 501 -19.00 -4.83 -3.12
N PRO A 502 -19.02 -3.65 -3.73
CA PRO A 502 -17.87 -2.92 -4.24
C PRO A 502 -16.89 -2.56 -3.10
N HIS A 503 -15.62 -2.30 -3.44
CA HIS A 503 -14.58 -2.02 -2.42
C HIS A 503 -14.87 -0.79 -1.54
N GLN A 504 -15.80 0.08 -1.93
CA GLN A 504 -16.28 1.20 -1.13
C GLN A 504 -17.18 0.76 0.03
N ALA A 505 -17.73 -0.45 -0.01
CA ALA A 505 -18.65 -0.93 1.02
C ALA A 505 -18.03 -0.99 2.43
N TRP A 506 -16.71 -1.05 2.53
CA TRP A 506 -15.94 -1.14 3.78
C TRP A 506 -14.95 0.01 3.98
N GLY A 507 -15.21 1.16 3.40
CA GLY A 507 -14.61 2.41 3.87
C GLY A 507 -14.81 2.57 5.37
N PHE A 508 -14.01 3.40 6.01
CA PHE A 508 -14.19 3.72 7.43
C PHE A 508 -13.93 5.21 7.71
N LYS A 509 -14.42 5.65 8.85
CA LYS A 509 -13.98 6.88 9.51
C LYS A 509 -13.35 6.50 10.85
N THR A 510 -12.39 7.28 11.31
CA THR A 510 -11.64 6.94 12.52
C THR A 510 -11.88 7.97 13.61
N LEU A 511 -12.40 7.52 14.74
CA LEU A 511 -12.31 8.23 16.02
C LEU A 511 -10.85 8.15 16.47
N PHE A 512 -10.20 9.26 16.79
CA PHE A 512 -8.84 9.26 17.29
C PHE A 512 -8.62 10.27 18.41
N ARG A 513 -7.75 9.91 19.34
CA ARG A 513 -7.33 10.80 20.44
C ARG A 513 -6.35 11.86 19.93
N ASN A 514 -6.56 13.09 20.37
CA ASN A 514 -5.73 14.23 20.00
C ASN A 514 -4.44 14.28 20.83
N LEU A 515 -3.57 13.32 20.63
CA LEU A 515 -2.30 13.15 21.39
C LEU A 515 -1.06 13.69 20.65
N GLY A 516 -1.23 14.44 19.55
CA GLY A 516 -0.10 14.93 18.77
C GLY A 516 0.65 13.83 17.99
N LEU A 517 0.09 12.62 17.88
CA LEU A 517 0.68 11.50 17.14
C LEU A 517 0.66 11.73 15.62
N PHE A 518 -0.24 12.59 15.14
CA PHE A 518 -0.43 12.93 13.73
C PHE A 518 -0.39 14.44 13.54
N ARG A 519 0.05 14.88 12.38
CA ARG A 519 0.24 16.31 12.07
C ARG A 519 -0.95 16.97 11.39
N LYS A 520 -1.86 16.18 10.80
CA LYS A 520 -2.96 16.67 9.97
C LYS A 520 -4.21 15.87 10.21
N LEU A 521 -5.34 16.56 10.20
CA LEU A 521 -6.65 15.94 10.06
C LEU A 521 -6.78 15.29 8.67
N GLY A 522 -7.66 14.33 8.52
CA GLY A 522 -7.91 13.67 7.23
C GLY A 522 -9.32 13.12 7.14
N VAL A 523 -9.80 12.91 5.91
CA VAL A 523 -11.19 12.53 5.61
C VAL A 523 -11.60 11.21 6.27
N HIS A 524 -10.70 10.22 6.25
CA HIS A 524 -10.99 8.88 6.80
C HIS A 524 -10.24 8.60 8.11
N ARG A 525 -9.11 9.23 8.30
CA ARG A 525 -8.22 9.09 9.46
C ARG A 525 -7.24 10.25 9.51
N PRO A 526 -6.61 10.51 10.67
CA PRO A 526 -5.54 11.50 10.75
C PRO A 526 -4.35 11.11 9.85
N LYS A 527 -3.60 12.09 9.37
CA LYS A 527 -2.49 11.93 8.43
C LYS A 527 -1.18 12.52 8.97
N GLY A 528 -0.06 12.14 8.34
CA GLY A 528 1.24 12.64 8.72
C GLY A 528 1.68 12.12 10.08
N LEU A 529 1.63 10.79 10.25
CA LEU A 529 2.12 10.12 11.44
C LEU A 529 3.51 10.63 11.83
N ASN A 530 3.66 10.97 13.10
CA ASN A 530 4.95 11.29 13.69
C ASN A 530 5.64 9.98 14.07
N GLN A 531 6.60 9.56 13.24
CA GLN A 531 7.18 8.22 13.27
C GLN A 531 7.83 7.85 14.62
N GLN A 532 8.33 8.85 15.39
CA GLN A 532 8.88 8.61 16.73
C GLN A 532 7.85 8.04 17.72
N PHE A 533 6.56 8.23 17.44
CA PHE A 533 5.47 7.72 18.27
C PHE A 533 4.77 6.50 17.67
N LEU A 534 5.41 5.81 16.73
CA LEU A 534 4.82 4.62 16.09
C LEU A 534 4.40 3.56 17.11
N ASN A 535 5.21 3.33 18.12
CA ASN A 535 4.96 2.34 19.16
C ASN A 535 3.86 2.76 20.17
N GLU A 536 3.43 4.02 20.13
CA GLU A 536 2.33 4.52 20.95
C GLU A 536 0.97 4.38 20.28
N ILE A 537 0.93 4.04 18.99
CA ILE A 537 -0.32 3.82 18.27
C ILE A 537 -0.99 2.55 18.79
N ARG A 538 -2.22 2.73 19.24
CA ARG A 538 -3.15 1.66 19.64
C ARG A 538 -4.41 1.79 18.77
N TRP A 539 -4.28 1.36 17.52
CA TRP A 539 -5.36 1.43 16.54
C TRP A 539 -6.12 0.11 16.49
N VAL A 540 -7.44 0.18 16.72
CA VAL A 540 -8.34 -0.97 16.66
C VAL A 540 -9.43 -0.76 15.60
N ASN A 541 -10.01 -1.87 15.14
CA ASN A 541 -11.20 -1.87 14.26
C ASN A 541 -12.50 -1.77 15.09
N GLY A 542 -13.64 -1.83 14.42
CA GLY A 542 -14.96 -1.77 15.07
C GLY A 542 -15.34 -2.98 15.93
N SER A 543 -14.50 -4.01 16.02
CA SER A 543 -14.61 -5.16 16.92
C SER A 543 -13.57 -5.13 18.06
N GLY A 544 -12.71 -4.09 18.12
CA GLY A 544 -11.66 -3.99 19.12
C GLY A 544 -10.34 -4.68 18.72
N GLU A 545 -10.27 -5.29 17.52
CA GLU A 545 -9.09 -6.00 17.07
C GLU A 545 -8.01 -5.04 16.54
N PRO A 546 -6.71 -5.30 16.81
CA PRO A 546 -5.64 -4.40 16.41
C PRO A 546 -5.49 -4.25 14.88
N PHE A 547 -5.33 -3.02 14.42
CA PHE A 547 -4.92 -2.72 13.05
C PHE A 547 -3.41 -2.95 12.88
N PRO A 548 -2.97 -3.65 11.82
CA PRO A 548 -1.56 -3.86 11.56
C PRO A 548 -0.84 -2.56 11.15
N ALA A 549 0.40 -2.37 11.58
CA ALA A 549 1.17 -1.15 11.33
C ALA A 549 1.32 -0.80 9.83
N ARG A 550 1.30 -1.79 8.94
CA ARG A 550 1.32 -1.57 7.47
C ARG A 550 0.16 -0.71 6.98
N GLU A 551 -0.96 -0.67 7.70
CA GLU A 551 -2.16 0.11 7.34
C GLU A 551 -2.10 1.56 7.86
N TYR A 552 -1.24 1.89 8.81
CA TYR A 552 -1.22 3.18 9.51
C TYR A 552 -1.04 4.39 8.59
N ARG A 553 -0.39 4.22 7.46
CA ARG A 553 -0.11 5.32 6.53
C ARG A 553 -1.14 5.48 5.42
N THR A 554 -1.69 4.40 4.89
CA THR A 554 -2.47 4.41 3.64
C THR A 554 -3.91 3.95 3.77
N ALA A 555 -4.27 3.25 4.84
CA ALA A 555 -5.62 2.72 4.99
C ALA A 555 -6.69 3.83 4.97
N TRP A 556 -7.76 3.59 4.22
CA TRP A 556 -8.98 4.38 4.18
C TRP A 556 -10.23 3.50 4.14
N ARG A 557 -10.01 2.21 3.99
CA ARG A 557 -11.01 1.14 3.99
C ARG A 557 -10.48 -0.07 4.74
N SER A 558 -11.38 -0.87 5.28
CA SER A 558 -11.06 -2.15 5.88
C SER A 558 -10.72 -3.20 4.81
N THR A 559 -10.17 -4.30 5.25
CA THR A 559 -9.86 -5.51 4.46
C THR A 559 -10.45 -6.72 5.17
N VAL A 560 -10.36 -7.92 4.60
CA VAL A 560 -10.77 -9.17 5.26
C VAL A 560 -10.15 -9.33 6.65
N GLY A 561 -8.91 -8.84 6.83
CA GLY A 561 -8.20 -8.95 8.11
C GLY A 561 -8.34 -7.73 9.03
N THR A 562 -9.11 -6.70 8.66
CA THR A 562 -9.20 -5.44 9.44
C THR A 562 -10.62 -4.88 9.57
N PHE A 563 -11.63 -5.52 8.98
CA PHE A 563 -13.02 -5.12 9.22
C PHE A 563 -13.47 -5.52 10.64
N GLY A 564 -14.47 -4.80 11.19
CA GLY A 564 -15.07 -5.15 12.47
C GLY A 564 -16.34 -4.34 12.69
N TYR A 565 -17.35 -4.97 13.31
CA TYR A 565 -18.68 -4.40 13.52
C TYR A 565 -19.27 -4.70 14.91
N ASP A 566 -18.55 -5.43 15.78
CA ASP A 566 -19.15 -5.96 17.02
C ASP A 566 -19.39 -4.87 18.07
N LEU A 567 -18.45 -3.91 18.20
CA LEU A 567 -18.55 -2.81 19.14
C LEU A 567 -19.14 -1.54 18.50
N VAL A 568 -18.79 -1.28 17.22
CA VAL A 568 -19.23 -0.08 16.51
C VAL A 568 -19.23 -0.31 15.01
N SER A 569 -20.23 0.26 14.33
CA SER A 569 -20.24 0.46 12.86
C SER A 569 -20.50 1.92 12.54
N LEU A 570 -20.24 2.33 11.30
CA LEU A 570 -20.66 3.61 10.77
C LEU A 570 -21.74 3.37 9.72
N ASN A 571 -22.99 3.63 10.07
CA ASN A 571 -24.11 3.47 9.16
C ASN A 571 -24.08 4.60 8.14
N HIS A 572 -23.93 4.25 6.85
CA HIS A 572 -23.77 5.24 5.77
C HIS A 572 -24.98 5.20 4.85
N TYR A 573 -25.81 6.24 4.94
CA TYR A 573 -27.05 6.43 4.19
C TYR A 573 -26.79 7.22 2.90
N ALA A 574 -25.84 6.75 2.10
CA ALA A 574 -25.30 7.49 0.96
C ALA A 574 -26.32 7.89 -0.10
N VAL A 575 -27.40 7.13 -0.25
CA VAL A 575 -28.45 7.36 -1.26
C VAL A 575 -29.76 7.88 -0.66
N ARG A 576 -30.07 7.53 0.58
CA ARG A 576 -31.40 7.77 1.20
C ARG A 576 -32.53 7.31 0.26
N ASN A 577 -33.49 8.16 -0.10
CA ASN A 577 -34.52 7.89 -1.08
C ASN A 577 -34.15 8.43 -2.48
N ALA A 578 -34.87 7.99 -3.53
CA ALA A 578 -34.55 8.36 -4.90
C ALA A 578 -34.72 9.88 -5.19
N GLU A 579 -35.71 10.55 -4.57
CA GLU A 579 -35.92 12.00 -4.70
C GLU A 579 -34.79 12.80 -4.09
N SER A 580 -34.37 12.48 -2.84
CA SER A 580 -33.22 13.13 -2.22
C SER A 580 -31.92 12.84 -2.97
N PHE A 581 -31.81 11.69 -3.62
CA PHE A 581 -30.66 11.37 -4.46
C PHE A 581 -30.61 12.24 -5.72
N LEU A 582 -31.74 12.58 -6.34
CA LEU A 582 -31.78 13.56 -7.45
C LEU A 582 -31.16 14.89 -7.01
N VAL A 583 -31.58 15.41 -5.85
CA VAL A 583 -31.05 16.68 -5.32
C VAL A 583 -29.56 16.53 -5.00
N LYS A 584 -29.14 15.41 -4.42
CA LYS A 584 -27.73 15.13 -4.11
C LYS A 584 -26.87 15.08 -5.38
N ARG A 585 -27.37 14.50 -6.46
CA ARG A 585 -26.72 14.47 -7.77
C ARG A 585 -26.59 15.86 -8.39
N ASP A 586 -27.66 16.63 -8.38
CA ASP A 586 -27.73 17.98 -8.92
C ASP A 586 -26.74 18.96 -8.26
N ARG A 587 -26.63 18.93 -6.92
CA ARG A 587 -25.65 19.73 -6.17
C ARG A 587 -24.19 19.34 -6.44
N GLY A 588 -23.94 18.13 -6.96
CA GLY A 588 -22.60 17.59 -7.17
C GLY A 588 -21.91 17.15 -5.89
N ARG A 589 -20.69 16.64 -6.02
CA ARG A 589 -19.85 16.21 -4.88
C ARG A 589 -19.02 17.37 -4.34
N ALA A 590 -18.92 17.48 -3.03
CA ALA A 590 -18.01 18.41 -2.39
C ALA A 590 -16.53 18.19 -2.78
N ASN A 591 -16.12 16.94 -3.08
CA ASN A 591 -14.72 16.58 -3.37
C ASN A 591 -14.39 16.36 -4.84
N HIS A 592 -15.38 16.09 -5.71
CA HIS A 592 -15.20 15.71 -7.10
C HIS A 592 -16.34 16.31 -7.93
N ALA A 593 -16.33 17.64 -8.07
CA ALA A 593 -17.34 18.36 -8.86
C ALA A 593 -17.43 17.85 -10.32
N ASP A 594 -16.34 17.32 -10.85
CA ASP A 594 -16.24 16.83 -12.23
C ASP A 594 -16.77 15.39 -12.45
N ARG A 595 -17.23 14.71 -11.39
CA ARG A 595 -17.72 13.33 -11.50
C ARG A 595 -19.21 13.28 -11.22
N ASP A 596 -20.00 12.98 -12.28
CA ASP A 596 -21.44 12.75 -12.15
C ASP A 596 -21.73 11.62 -11.14
N GLN A 597 -22.64 11.87 -10.20
CA GLN A 597 -23.23 10.86 -9.32
C GLN A 597 -24.40 10.18 -10.04
N GLY A 598 -24.12 9.60 -11.21
CA GLY A 598 -25.15 8.98 -12.05
C GLY A 598 -25.56 7.58 -11.56
N LEU A 599 -26.12 6.81 -12.50
CA LEU A 599 -26.66 5.48 -12.24
C LEU A 599 -25.62 4.50 -11.68
N HIS A 600 -24.34 4.65 -12.05
CA HIS A 600 -23.22 3.86 -11.49
C HIS A 600 -23.00 4.11 -10.00
N TYR A 601 -23.17 5.36 -9.54
CA TYR A 601 -23.03 5.66 -8.11
C TYR A 601 -24.21 5.08 -7.32
N TRP A 602 -25.43 5.28 -7.80
CA TRP A 602 -26.62 4.66 -7.20
C TRP A 602 -26.48 3.14 -7.11
N PHE A 603 -26.13 2.48 -8.21
CA PHE A 603 -25.91 1.04 -8.26
C PHE A 603 -24.90 0.55 -7.22
N ARG A 604 -23.81 1.27 -7.02
CA ARG A 604 -22.77 0.86 -6.05
C ARG A 604 -23.15 1.10 -4.60
N MET A 605 -23.92 2.16 -4.31
CA MET A 605 -24.19 2.60 -2.95
C MET A 605 -25.56 2.16 -2.42
N ASN A 606 -26.48 1.83 -3.31
CA ASN A 606 -27.83 1.37 -2.96
C ASN A 606 -27.83 -0.13 -2.70
N ASN A 607 -27.47 -0.56 -1.49
CA ASN A 607 -27.38 -1.97 -1.12
C ASN A 607 -28.53 -2.36 -0.20
N ASN A 608 -29.47 -3.18 -0.71
CA ASN A 608 -30.65 -3.66 0.00
C ASN A 608 -30.60 -5.19 0.24
N THR A 609 -29.37 -5.76 0.37
CA THR A 609 -29.19 -7.22 0.45
C THR A 609 -29.73 -7.81 1.74
N THR A 610 -29.60 -7.12 2.87
CA THR A 610 -30.08 -7.56 4.19
C THR A 610 -30.72 -6.40 4.97
N ARG A 611 -31.06 -6.62 6.23
CA ARG A 611 -31.60 -5.58 7.13
C ARG A 611 -30.78 -5.45 8.40
N ASP A 612 -30.66 -4.24 8.92
CA ASP A 612 -30.05 -3.94 10.22
C ASP A 612 -30.91 -2.93 10.99
N HIS A 613 -31.35 -3.36 12.15
CA HIS A 613 -32.18 -2.58 13.08
C HIS A 613 -31.40 -2.11 14.32
N SER A 614 -30.11 -2.42 14.42
CA SER A 614 -29.32 -2.19 15.64
C SER A 614 -29.25 -0.74 16.08
N ILE A 615 -29.26 0.22 15.15
CA ILE A 615 -29.24 1.65 15.44
C ILE A 615 -30.60 2.15 15.98
N GLN A 616 -31.69 1.43 15.69
CA GLN A 616 -33.05 1.90 16.04
C GLN A 616 -33.30 1.98 17.55
N ARG A 617 -32.48 1.31 18.37
CA ARG A 617 -32.54 1.46 19.84
C ARG A 617 -32.31 2.90 20.30
N HIS A 618 -31.67 3.74 19.47
CA HIS A 618 -31.42 5.12 19.75
C HIS A 618 -32.50 6.09 19.28
N VAL A 619 -33.46 5.61 18.46
CA VAL A 619 -34.55 6.43 17.90
C VAL A 619 -35.29 7.18 18.98
N PRO A 620 -35.76 6.57 20.11
CA PRO A 620 -36.51 7.31 21.15
C PRO A 620 -35.71 8.48 21.76
N LYS A 621 -34.40 8.27 22.05
CA LYS A 621 -33.53 9.30 22.59
C LYS A 621 -33.24 10.41 21.57
N MET A 622 -33.05 10.03 20.32
CA MET A 622 -32.84 10.97 19.24
C MET A 622 -34.08 11.81 18.97
N GLU A 623 -35.27 11.21 18.91
CA GLU A 623 -36.53 11.92 18.71
C GLU A 623 -36.84 12.91 19.87
N GLN A 624 -36.53 12.53 21.10
CA GLN A 624 -36.62 13.42 22.23
C GLN A 624 -35.68 14.61 22.07
N ALA A 625 -34.44 14.40 21.71
CA ALA A 625 -33.45 15.47 21.46
C ALA A 625 -33.86 16.35 20.27
N LEU A 626 -34.37 15.75 19.20
CA LEU A 626 -34.89 16.47 18.02
C LEU A 626 -36.10 17.32 18.37
N SER A 627 -37.06 16.78 19.14
CA SER A 627 -38.23 17.52 19.66
C SER A 627 -37.81 18.72 20.51
N THR A 628 -36.78 18.55 21.34
CA THR A 628 -36.20 19.65 22.12
C THR A 628 -35.62 20.74 21.21
N LEU A 629 -34.92 20.41 20.16
CA LEU A 629 -34.41 21.39 19.17
C LEU A 629 -35.58 22.11 18.46
N LEU A 630 -36.59 21.37 18.04
CA LEU A 630 -37.76 21.89 17.32
C LEU A 630 -38.74 22.66 18.22
N SER A 631 -38.64 22.58 19.56
CA SER A 631 -39.40 23.43 20.48
C SER A 631 -38.98 24.90 20.42
N ASP A 632 -37.78 25.20 19.90
CA ASP A 632 -37.37 26.55 19.59
C ASP A 632 -38.01 27.00 18.24
N PRO A 633 -38.84 28.05 18.25
CA PRO A 633 -39.60 28.47 17.08
C PRO A 633 -38.74 28.97 15.93
N GLU A 634 -37.55 29.54 16.21
CA GLU A 634 -36.63 29.98 15.14
C GLU A 634 -35.98 28.79 14.43
N ILE A 635 -35.57 27.78 15.23
CA ILE A 635 -35.00 26.54 14.70
C ILE A 635 -36.05 25.80 13.86
N ALA A 636 -37.27 25.64 14.40
CA ALA A 636 -38.37 25.00 13.69
C ALA A 636 -38.69 25.69 12.36
N ALA A 637 -38.80 27.04 12.40
CA ALA A 637 -39.07 27.82 11.18
C ALA A 637 -37.95 27.69 10.12
N GLN A 638 -36.69 27.72 10.56
CA GLN A 638 -35.56 27.61 9.64
C GLN A 638 -35.44 26.19 9.06
N HIS A 639 -35.67 25.14 9.87
CA HIS A 639 -35.75 23.75 9.40
C HIS A 639 -36.87 23.58 8.36
N ALA A 640 -38.06 24.10 8.63
CA ALA A 640 -39.18 24.08 7.69
C ALA A 640 -38.84 24.76 6.36
N ARG A 641 -38.06 25.85 6.37
CA ARG A 641 -37.55 26.49 5.12
C ARG A 641 -36.61 25.57 4.36
N CYS A 642 -35.70 24.90 5.03
CA CYS A 642 -34.78 23.92 4.41
C CYS A 642 -35.56 22.76 3.77
N VAL A 643 -36.54 22.18 4.48
CA VAL A 643 -37.44 21.14 3.98
C VAL A 643 -38.24 21.61 2.78
N ALA A 644 -38.81 22.83 2.82
CA ALA A 644 -39.53 23.41 1.69
C ALA A 644 -38.62 23.64 0.46
N ALA A 645 -37.39 24.10 0.67
CA ALA A 645 -36.42 24.30 -0.40
C ALA A 645 -36.05 22.96 -1.03
N HIS A 646 -35.86 21.90 -0.24
CA HIS A 646 -35.57 20.56 -0.74
C HIS A 646 -36.72 19.97 -1.56
N ARG A 647 -37.96 20.09 -1.08
CA ARG A 647 -39.18 19.66 -1.83
C ARG A 647 -39.32 20.41 -3.13
N ARG A 648 -39.21 21.73 -3.10
CA ARG A 648 -39.24 22.54 -4.31
C ARG A 648 -38.19 22.11 -5.34
N ARG A 649 -36.94 21.80 -4.88
CA ARG A 649 -35.88 21.33 -5.79
C ARG A 649 -36.20 19.96 -6.36
N ILE A 650 -36.80 19.05 -5.60
CA ILE A 650 -37.29 17.75 -6.08
C ILE A 650 -38.32 17.98 -7.22
N ASP A 651 -39.30 18.86 -7.00
CA ASP A 651 -40.36 19.14 -7.98
C ASP A 651 -39.77 19.73 -9.28
N GLU A 652 -38.85 20.69 -9.16
CA GLU A 652 -38.14 21.29 -10.29
C GLU A 652 -37.37 20.22 -11.09
N LEU A 653 -36.62 19.34 -10.42
CA LEU A 653 -35.87 18.27 -11.07
C LEU A 653 -36.78 17.23 -11.73
N LYS A 654 -37.89 16.87 -11.09
CA LYS A 654 -38.86 15.95 -11.67
C LYS A 654 -39.64 16.54 -12.85
N ALA A 655 -39.75 17.86 -12.95
CA ALA A 655 -40.35 18.56 -14.09
C ALA A 655 -39.40 18.57 -15.32
N ASP A 656 -38.09 18.44 -15.12
CA ASP A 656 -37.13 18.32 -16.23
C ASP A 656 -37.23 16.94 -16.87
N PRO A 657 -37.44 16.81 -18.20
CA PRO A 657 -37.60 15.51 -18.85
C PRO A 657 -36.43 14.55 -18.68
N ARG A 658 -35.19 15.05 -18.65
CA ARG A 658 -33.97 14.22 -18.46
C ARG A 658 -33.87 13.70 -17.05
N GLN A 659 -34.11 14.56 -16.06
CA GLN A 659 -34.09 14.17 -14.66
C GLN A 659 -35.24 13.24 -14.30
N SER A 660 -36.41 13.46 -14.88
CA SER A 660 -37.58 12.59 -14.76
C SER A 660 -37.28 11.19 -15.34
N ALA A 661 -36.64 11.11 -16.50
CA ALA A 661 -36.20 9.84 -17.08
C ALA A 661 -35.20 9.12 -16.19
N PHE A 662 -34.25 9.87 -15.62
CA PHE A 662 -33.27 9.33 -14.67
C PHE A 662 -33.95 8.84 -13.38
N TYR A 663 -34.89 9.58 -12.83
CA TYR A 663 -35.68 9.14 -11.66
C TYR A 663 -36.42 7.81 -11.93
N ARG A 664 -37.05 7.65 -13.11
CA ARG A 664 -37.68 6.39 -13.50
C ARG A 664 -36.67 5.23 -13.60
N GLN A 665 -35.43 5.50 -14.02
CA GLN A 665 -34.39 4.48 -13.99
C GLN A 665 -34.04 4.06 -12.55
N LEU A 666 -33.86 5.02 -11.63
CA LEU A 666 -33.54 4.74 -10.23
C LEU A 666 -34.63 3.88 -9.53
N THR A 667 -35.91 4.21 -9.80
CA THR A 667 -37.08 3.60 -9.13
C THR A 667 -37.62 2.36 -9.82
N GLY A 668 -37.09 2.06 -11.02
CA GLY A 668 -37.50 0.93 -11.84
C GLY A 668 -37.22 -0.44 -11.20
N THR A 669 -38.06 -1.42 -11.55
CA THR A 669 -37.98 -2.80 -11.02
C THR A 669 -36.58 -3.42 -11.17
N ARG A 670 -35.91 -3.12 -12.30
CA ARG A 670 -34.54 -3.58 -12.56
C ARG A 670 -33.56 -3.13 -11.47
N MET A 671 -33.55 -1.84 -11.15
CA MET A 671 -32.65 -1.31 -10.12
C MET A 671 -32.99 -1.79 -8.71
N LYS A 672 -34.27 -1.98 -8.40
CA LYS A 672 -34.70 -2.58 -7.12
C LYS A 672 -34.19 -4.01 -6.98
N LYS A 673 -34.26 -4.84 -8.03
CA LYS A 673 -33.68 -6.19 -8.03
C LYS A 673 -32.16 -6.15 -7.89
N LEU A 674 -31.47 -5.35 -8.69
CA LEU A 674 -30.00 -5.23 -8.65
C LEU A 674 -29.49 -4.82 -7.26
N SER A 675 -30.20 -3.95 -6.53
CA SER A 675 -29.81 -3.51 -5.18
C SER A 675 -29.80 -4.65 -4.13
N ARG A 676 -30.49 -5.75 -4.40
CA ARG A 676 -30.51 -6.96 -3.55
C ARG A 676 -29.47 -8.01 -3.96
N MET A 677 -28.84 -7.83 -5.12
CA MET A 677 -27.96 -8.83 -5.73
C MET A 677 -26.47 -8.50 -5.58
N HIS A 678 -26.09 -7.51 -4.79
CA HIS A 678 -24.69 -7.05 -4.69
C HIS A 678 -23.71 -8.16 -4.33
N ARG A 679 -24.13 -9.15 -3.53
CA ARG A 679 -23.30 -10.32 -3.18
C ARG A 679 -22.87 -11.13 -4.42
N HIS A 680 -23.69 -11.14 -5.46
CA HIS A 680 -23.50 -11.94 -6.67
C HIS A 680 -22.67 -11.24 -7.76
N PHE A 681 -22.15 -10.03 -7.53
CA PHE A 681 -21.43 -9.26 -8.57
C PHE A 681 -19.93 -9.19 -8.31
N GLY A 682 -19.14 -9.43 -9.38
CA GLY A 682 -17.71 -9.16 -9.43
C GLY A 682 -17.38 -7.66 -9.38
N ASN A 683 -16.12 -7.30 -9.09
CA ASN A 683 -15.69 -5.90 -9.08
C ASN A 683 -15.81 -5.23 -10.46
N ASP A 684 -15.59 -5.98 -11.52
CA ASP A 684 -15.73 -5.57 -12.92
C ASP A 684 -17.17 -5.14 -13.27
N VAL A 685 -18.19 -5.84 -12.73
CA VAL A 685 -19.60 -5.45 -12.87
C VAL A 685 -19.88 -4.08 -12.24
N PHE A 686 -19.34 -3.81 -11.05
CA PHE A 686 -19.48 -2.51 -10.40
C PHE A 686 -18.72 -1.39 -11.13
N LEU A 687 -17.67 -1.72 -11.86
CA LEU A 687 -16.95 -0.77 -12.71
C LEU A 687 -17.71 -0.48 -14.01
N ALA A 688 -18.24 -1.51 -14.67
CA ALA A 688 -18.99 -1.40 -15.91
C ALA A 688 -20.39 -0.80 -15.71
N GLY A 689 -20.97 -0.97 -14.51
CA GLY A 689 -22.27 -0.40 -14.14
C GLY A 689 -23.47 -1.33 -14.38
N PRO A 690 -24.69 -0.88 -13.98
CA PRO A 690 -25.88 -1.74 -13.96
C PRO A 690 -26.33 -2.23 -15.34
N CYS A 691 -26.03 -1.50 -16.42
CA CYS A 691 -26.40 -1.89 -17.78
C CYS A 691 -25.61 -3.13 -18.26
N ALA A 692 -24.46 -3.42 -17.66
CA ALA A 692 -23.65 -4.58 -18.03
C ALA A 692 -24.19 -5.92 -17.49
N VAL A 693 -25.18 -5.90 -16.60
CA VAL A 693 -25.80 -7.12 -16.07
C VAL A 693 -26.90 -7.59 -17.02
N PRO A 694 -26.85 -8.80 -17.60
CA PRO A 694 -27.90 -9.34 -18.46
C PRO A 694 -29.21 -9.54 -17.70
N ASP A 695 -30.35 -9.44 -18.38
CA ASP A 695 -31.66 -9.65 -17.76
C ASP A 695 -31.85 -11.07 -17.23
N ALA A 696 -31.29 -12.08 -17.88
CA ALA A 696 -31.30 -13.47 -17.40
C ALA A 696 -30.73 -13.57 -15.97
N ILE A 697 -29.60 -12.90 -15.70
CA ILE A 697 -28.99 -12.87 -14.35
C ILE A 697 -29.92 -12.20 -13.32
N ILE A 698 -30.76 -11.25 -13.73
CA ILE A 698 -31.64 -10.51 -12.81
C ILE A 698 -32.94 -11.29 -12.53
N THR A 699 -33.34 -12.18 -13.43
CA THR A 699 -34.63 -12.90 -13.37
C THR A 699 -34.52 -14.29 -12.80
N GLU A 700 -33.35 -14.88 -12.81
CA GLU A 700 -33.10 -16.24 -12.29
C GLU A 700 -32.76 -16.18 -10.78
N ASP A 701 -33.09 -17.27 -10.08
CA ASP A 701 -32.62 -17.48 -8.70
C ASP A 701 -31.21 -18.07 -8.73
N HIS A 702 -30.35 -17.54 -7.91
CA HIS A 702 -28.93 -17.93 -7.85
C HIS A 702 -28.58 -18.50 -6.47
N PRO A 703 -27.70 -19.52 -6.40
CA PRO A 703 -27.19 -20.03 -5.15
C PRO A 703 -26.28 -18.91 -4.48
N GLU A 704 -26.08 -19.04 -3.17
CA GLU A 704 -25.37 -18.01 -2.39
C GLU A 704 -23.93 -17.76 -2.84
N ASP A 705 -23.24 -18.77 -3.35
CA ASP A 705 -21.86 -18.73 -3.84
C ASP A 705 -21.72 -18.29 -5.31
N PHE A 706 -22.85 -18.09 -6.02
CA PHE A 706 -22.83 -17.61 -7.40
C PHE A 706 -22.22 -16.21 -7.51
N ILE A 707 -21.25 -16.04 -8.41
CA ILE A 707 -20.65 -14.75 -8.75
C ILE A 707 -20.68 -14.52 -10.25
N PHE A 708 -21.42 -13.51 -10.67
CA PHE A 708 -21.40 -12.99 -12.04
C PHE A 708 -20.24 -12.01 -12.20
N SER A 709 -19.40 -12.23 -13.18
CA SER A 709 -18.29 -11.36 -13.59
C SER A 709 -18.26 -11.22 -15.10
N LEU A 710 -17.87 -10.04 -15.58
CA LEU A 710 -17.64 -9.77 -16.99
C LEU A 710 -16.28 -10.39 -17.36
N GLY A 711 -16.25 -11.21 -18.40
CA GLY A 711 -14.97 -11.77 -18.91
C GLY A 711 -13.99 -10.66 -19.30
N THR A 712 -12.71 -10.95 -19.29
CA THR A 712 -11.62 -9.99 -19.58
C THR A 712 -11.70 -9.27 -20.94
N SER A 713 -12.60 -9.65 -21.83
CA SER A 713 -12.84 -9.01 -23.13
C SER A 713 -13.81 -7.82 -23.10
N ALA A 714 -14.57 -7.59 -22.02
CA ALA A 714 -15.60 -6.56 -21.95
C ALA A 714 -15.17 -5.29 -21.17
N ALA A 715 -13.96 -5.23 -20.66
CA ALA A 715 -13.45 -4.09 -19.89
C ALA A 715 -12.66 -3.06 -20.74
N ALA A 716 -12.68 -3.19 -22.07
CA ALA A 716 -11.88 -2.38 -23.01
C ALA A 716 -12.71 -1.61 -24.04
N GLU A 717 -14.02 -1.39 -23.84
CA GLU A 717 -14.84 -0.47 -24.65
C GLU A 717 -15.37 0.72 -23.84
#